data_47c389615cbcaec47aede269c2708812
#
_entry.id   47c389615cbcaec47aede269c2708812
#
_cell.length_a   1.000
_cell.length_b   1.000
_cell.length_c   1.000
_cell.angle_alpha   90.00
_cell.angle_beta   90.00
_cell.angle_gamma   90.00
#
_symmetry.space_group_name_H-M   'P 1'
#
loop_
_entity.id
_entity.type
_entity.pdbx_description
1 polymer ?
#
loop_
_entity_poly.entity_id
_entity_poly.type
_entity_poly.pdbx_seq_one_letter_code
_entity_poly.pdbx_strand_id
1 'polypeptide(L)'
;MPASTLFYVPRDLFLSRLQKFIPKSWKQPTKPKSFQKPFASTDASMVGVLIASLKDFVTHGHLSNAFKTFVNIQHHAASSASFYLILHPISSLLLACTNLESLPQGKQLHAHIISLGLDQHPILVSRLINFYTNVNLLVDAHIVTENSNSLNPLHWNMLISSYVRNGLFVEALSAYKKMLNKQIKPDDFTYPSVLKACGELLDCTTGVEVHKSIEASSMGWSLFVHNALISMYGRFGKLEVARHLFDNMPARDAVSWNTIISCYASRGMWEEAFQLFRSMQEEGIEMDIIIWNTIAGGCLHSANFRGALELLSQMRTSIHLDSVAMVVGLNACSHIGALKLGKEIHAHAVRTCFDVFDNVKNALITMYSRCRDLGHAYMLFHKVEEKGLITWNAMLSGYAHMDRSEEASFLFRKMLHEGVEPNFVTIASVLPLCARIANLQHGKEFHCYIMKREQFKDYLLLWNALVDMYSRSGKVLEAKKVFDSLSKRDEVTYTSMIMGYGMKGDGKIALELFEEMCKLEIKPDHVTMVAALTACSHSGLVVQGQLLFKKMIDVYGIIPCIEHYSCMVDLFGRAGLLNKAKEVITGMPYMPTSAMWATLIGACRIHGNTVMGEWAAGKLLEMKPDHSGYYVLIANMYAAAGCWSKLADVRTYMRNLGVRKVPGCAWVDVGNEFSPFLVGDTSNPHACEIYPLMDGLNELMKDAGYVPSEGSVSSEEDFEEMNIVGNLY
;
A
#
# COMPACT_ATOMS: atom_id res chain seq x y z
N MET A 1 -9.54 25.29 8.52
CA MET A 1 -10.46 26.17 9.26
C MET A 1 -10.20 25.96 10.74
N PRO A 2 -10.02 26.98 11.56
CA PRO A 2 -9.64 26.83 12.96
C PRO A 2 -10.83 26.30 13.79
N ALA A 3 -10.63 25.18 14.45
CA ALA A 3 -11.61 24.42 15.26
C ALA A 3 -11.90 25.05 16.63
N SER A 4 -11.53 26.30 16.87
CA SER A 4 -11.56 26.92 18.19
C SER A 4 -12.86 27.59 18.60
N THR A 5 -13.92 27.54 17.80
CA THR A 5 -15.18 28.28 18.06
C THR A 5 -16.40 27.42 18.39
N LEU A 6 -16.26 26.08 18.51
CA LEU A 6 -17.41 25.17 18.58
C LEU A 6 -17.95 24.86 20.00
N PHE A 7 -17.30 25.28 21.09
CA PHE A 7 -17.58 24.73 22.42
C PHE A 7 -18.12 25.69 23.50
N TYR A 8 -18.44 26.92 23.15
CA TYR A 8 -19.09 27.79 24.12
C TYR A 8 -20.60 27.89 23.87
N VAL A 9 -21.34 26.90 24.36
CA VAL A 9 -22.79 27.00 24.49
C VAL A 9 -23.10 27.46 25.93
N PRO A 10 -23.63 28.67 26.15
CA PRO A 10 -23.99 29.12 27.48
C PRO A 10 -24.96 28.12 28.14
N ARG A 11 -24.78 27.88 29.44
CA ARG A 11 -25.61 26.96 30.26
C ARG A 11 -27.10 27.19 30.05
N ASP A 12 -27.50 28.45 30.00
CA ASP A 12 -28.92 28.83 29.83
C ASP A 12 -29.51 28.41 28.46
N LEU A 13 -28.68 28.46 27.40
CA LEU A 13 -29.10 28.02 26.06
C LEU A 13 -29.19 26.50 25.99
N PHE A 14 -28.31 25.78 26.68
CA PHE A 14 -28.36 24.32 26.78
C PHE A 14 -29.58 23.88 27.59
N LEU A 15 -29.81 24.49 28.74
CA LEU A 15 -30.98 24.23 29.57
C LEU A 15 -32.29 24.54 28.84
N SER A 16 -32.36 25.64 28.10
CA SER A 16 -33.55 26.00 27.28
C SER A 16 -33.81 24.96 26.17
N ARG A 17 -32.80 24.37 25.58
CA ARG A 17 -32.95 23.28 24.61
C ARG A 17 -33.49 22.01 25.25
N LEU A 18 -33.03 21.66 26.44
CA LEU A 18 -33.50 20.48 27.16
C LEU A 18 -34.95 20.63 27.66
N GLN A 19 -35.37 21.83 28.09
CA GLN A 19 -36.78 22.11 28.51
C GLN A 19 -37.82 21.78 27.46
N LYS A 20 -37.48 21.84 26.16
CA LYS A 20 -38.38 21.46 25.06
C LYS A 20 -38.72 19.96 25.05
N PHE A 21 -37.97 19.12 25.71
CA PHE A 21 -38.18 17.67 25.79
C PHE A 21 -39.01 17.23 27.00
N ILE A 22 -39.39 18.15 27.93
CA ILE A 22 -40.20 17.81 29.11
C ILE A 22 -41.66 17.52 28.68
N PRO A 23 -42.19 16.30 28.86
CA PRO A 23 -43.55 15.97 28.55
C PRO A 23 -44.51 16.77 29.44
N LYS A 24 -45.68 17.14 28.88
CA LYS A 24 -46.74 17.87 29.65
C LYS A 24 -47.17 17.11 30.92
N SER A 25 -47.09 15.78 30.90
CA SER A 25 -47.39 14.90 32.04
C SER A 25 -46.40 15.01 33.20
N TRP A 26 -45.24 15.62 32.98
CA TRP A 26 -44.15 15.76 34.00
C TRP A 26 -44.05 17.17 34.59
N LYS A 27 -44.97 18.11 34.17
CA LYS A 27 -45.02 19.43 34.78
C LYS A 27 -45.56 19.28 36.22
N GLN A 28 -44.79 19.76 37.18
CA GLN A 28 -45.06 19.64 38.62
C GLN A 28 -46.48 20.08 39.00
N PRO A 29 -47.16 19.37 39.92
CA PRO A 29 -48.20 19.94 40.72
C PRO A 29 -47.61 21.02 41.64
N THR A 30 -48.29 22.14 41.74
CA THR A 30 -47.98 23.29 42.58
C THR A 30 -47.59 22.89 44.01
N LYS A 31 -46.65 23.63 44.63
CA LYS A 31 -46.03 23.44 45.96
C LYS A 31 -46.89 22.69 46.98
N PRO A 32 -46.34 21.67 47.66
CA PRO A 32 -47.11 20.93 48.67
C PRO A 32 -47.42 21.80 49.87
N LYS A 33 -48.68 21.91 50.22
CA LYS A 33 -49.10 22.32 51.53
C LYS A 33 -48.68 21.26 52.57
N SER A 34 -48.06 21.70 53.67
CA SER A 34 -47.66 20.90 54.78
C SER A 34 -48.79 19.94 55.26
N PHE A 35 -48.59 18.64 55.09
CA PHE A 35 -49.37 17.62 55.80
C PHE A 35 -48.44 16.47 56.21
N GLN A 36 -48.18 16.38 57.52
CA GLN A 36 -47.66 15.18 58.14
C GLN A 36 -48.77 14.14 58.21
N LYS A 37 -48.63 13.00 57.56
CA LYS A 37 -49.32 11.75 57.88
C LYS A 37 -48.37 10.58 57.85
N PRO A 38 -48.48 9.61 58.80
CA PRO A 38 -47.56 8.48 58.88
C PRO A 38 -47.76 7.51 57.73
N PHE A 39 -46.68 6.90 57.31
CA PHE A 39 -46.60 5.88 56.24
C PHE A 39 -47.59 4.72 56.52
N ALA A 40 -48.51 4.45 55.58
CA ALA A 40 -49.18 3.18 55.48
C ALA A 40 -48.24 2.13 54.86
N SER A 41 -48.06 0.99 55.48
CA SER A 41 -47.14 -0.10 55.09
C SER A 41 -47.47 -0.71 53.70
N THR A 42 -48.59 -0.38 53.13
CA THR A 42 -49.06 -0.80 51.78
C THR A 42 -48.39 -0.06 50.66
N ASP A 43 -48.06 1.23 50.77
CA ASP A 43 -47.48 2.02 49.70
C ASP A 43 -46.01 1.69 49.44
N ALA A 44 -45.23 1.37 50.45
CA ALA A 44 -43.83 0.95 50.31
C ALA A 44 -43.71 -0.41 49.60
N SER A 45 -44.62 -1.33 49.82
CA SER A 45 -44.69 -2.63 49.14
C SER A 45 -45.03 -2.46 47.66
N MET A 46 -45.95 -1.55 47.32
CA MET A 46 -46.38 -1.28 45.95
C MET A 46 -45.29 -0.61 45.11
N VAL A 47 -44.55 0.35 45.70
CA VAL A 47 -43.41 0.98 45.03
C VAL A 47 -42.30 -0.05 44.77
N GLY A 48 -42.05 -0.98 45.68
CA GLY A 48 -41.07 -2.08 45.48
C GLY A 48 -41.43 -2.98 44.29
N VAL A 49 -42.70 -3.33 44.14
CA VAL A 49 -43.19 -4.12 43.00
C VAL A 49 -43.03 -3.34 41.66
N LEU A 50 -43.37 -2.05 41.65
CA LEU A 50 -43.18 -1.19 40.48
C LEU A 50 -41.70 -1.05 40.08
N ILE A 51 -40.78 -0.93 41.04
CA ILE A 51 -39.34 -0.91 40.77
C ILE A 51 -38.88 -2.24 40.20
N ALA A 52 -39.35 -3.36 40.69
CA ALA A 52 -39.04 -4.68 40.12
C ALA A 52 -39.54 -4.83 38.67
N SER A 53 -40.80 -4.42 38.42
CA SER A 53 -41.37 -4.41 37.06
C SER A 53 -40.62 -3.48 36.10
N LEU A 54 -40.16 -2.32 36.57
CA LEU A 54 -39.34 -1.39 35.78
C LEU A 54 -38.01 -2.05 35.41
N LYS A 55 -37.36 -2.74 36.34
CA LYS A 55 -36.10 -3.48 36.05
C LYS A 55 -36.34 -4.55 34.99
N ASP A 56 -37.42 -5.29 35.10
CA ASP A 56 -37.78 -6.33 34.14
C ASP A 56 -38.01 -5.73 32.73
N PHE A 57 -38.78 -4.63 32.61
CA PHE A 57 -38.94 -3.94 31.33
C PHE A 57 -37.64 -3.37 30.76
N VAL A 58 -36.72 -2.90 31.60
CA VAL A 58 -35.38 -2.42 31.20
C VAL A 58 -34.51 -3.57 30.67
N THR A 59 -34.53 -4.73 31.31
CA THR A 59 -33.72 -5.90 30.87
C THR A 59 -34.23 -6.47 29.55
N HIS A 60 -35.55 -6.40 29.29
CA HIS A 60 -36.15 -6.86 28.03
C HIS A 60 -36.23 -5.77 26.94
N GLY A 61 -35.71 -4.58 27.17
CA GLY A 61 -35.66 -3.51 26.18
C GLY A 61 -37.01 -2.79 25.93
N HIS A 62 -38.02 -3.02 26.75
CA HIS A 62 -39.37 -2.41 26.61
C HIS A 62 -39.43 -0.99 27.18
N LEU A 63 -38.71 -0.01 26.54
CA LEU A 63 -38.61 1.37 27.03
C LEU A 63 -39.98 2.04 27.30
N SER A 64 -40.94 1.92 26.37
CA SER A 64 -42.24 2.57 26.55
C SER A 64 -42.97 2.14 27.83
N ASN A 65 -42.90 0.85 28.16
CA ASN A 65 -43.52 0.31 29.38
C ASN A 65 -42.72 0.69 30.62
N ALA A 66 -41.40 0.72 30.51
CA ALA A 66 -40.49 1.17 31.59
C ALA A 66 -40.77 2.65 31.95
N PHE A 67 -40.95 3.54 30.96
CA PHE A 67 -41.33 4.93 31.19
C PHE A 67 -42.71 5.10 31.82
N LYS A 68 -43.71 4.35 31.37
CA LYS A 68 -45.08 4.32 31.99
C LYS A 68 -44.99 3.91 33.45
N THR A 69 -44.24 2.84 33.74
CA THR A 69 -44.02 2.36 35.11
C THR A 69 -43.29 3.40 35.95
N PHE A 70 -42.32 4.12 35.37
CA PHE A 70 -41.62 5.20 36.05
C PHE A 70 -42.55 6.36 36.45
N VAL A 71 -43.48 6.77 35.56
CA VAL A 71 -44.50 7.79 35.88
C VAL A 71 -45.35 7.33 37.06
N ASN A 72 -45.77 6.05 37.10
CA ASN A 72 -46.51 5.50 38.24
C ASN A 72 -45.71 5.53 39.54
N ILE A 73 -44.40 5.19 39.50
CA ILE A 73 -43.50 5.30 40.67
C ILE A 73 -43.46 6.75 41.16
N GLN A 74 -43.38 7.72 40.25
CA GLN A 74 -43.37 9.14 40.61
C GLN A 74 -44.66 9.59 41.31
N HIS A 75 -45.82 9.16 40.82
CA HIS A 75 -47.08 9.46 41.47
C HIS A 75 -47.19 8.91 42.90
N HIS A 76 -46.71 7.70 43.11
CA HIS A 76 -46.70 7.09 44.45
C HIS A 76 -45.58 7.62 45.33
N ALA A 77 -44.43 8.04 44.76
CA ALA A 77 -43.33 8.63 45.53
C ALA A 77 -43.57 10.11 45.93
N ALA A 78 -44.46 10.83 45.22
CA ALA A 78 -44.80 12.22 45.56
C ALA A 78 -45.53 12.33 46.91
N SER A 79 -46.07 11.24 47.39
CA SER A 79 -46.66 11.15 48.74
C SER A 79 -45.65 10.86 49.85
N SER A 80 -44.45 10.42 49.52
CA SER A 80 -43.39 10.10 50.46
C SER A 80 -42.17 11.00 50.21
N ALA A 81 -41.63 11.63 51.24
CA ALA A 81 -40.53 12.57 51.16
C ALA A 81 -39.13 11.93 50.84
N SER A 82 -39.08 10.76 50.24
CA SER A 82 -37.85 10.02 49.99
C SER A 82 -37.39 10.08 48.53
N PHE A 83 -36.54 11.06 48.20
CA PHE A 83 -35.87 11.19 46.90
C PHE A 83 -35.07 9.95 46.47
N TYR A 84 -34.67 9.11 47.39
CA TYR A 84 -33.92 7.88 47.14
C TYR A 84 -34.72 6.85 46.31
N LEU A 85 -36.04 6.84 46.41
CA LEU A 85 -36.92 5.92 45.68
C LEU A 85 -36.94 6.19 44.17
N ILE A 86 -36.63 7.43 43.76
CA ILE A 86 -36.66 7.85 42.32
C ILE A 86 -35.29 7.72 41.66
N LEU A 87 -34.21 7.82 42.46
CA LEU A 87 -32.84 7.81 41.95
C LEU A 87 -32.47 6.53 41.18
N HIS A 88 -32.80 5.36 41.77
CA HIS A 88 -32.48 4.07 41.20
C HIS A 88 -33.25 3.80 39.89
N PRO A 89 -34.57 4.05 39.78
CA PRO A 89 -35.31 4.00 38.56
C PRO A 89 -34.75 4.89 37.44
N ILE A 90 -34.42 6.14 37.72
CA ILE A 90 -33.82 7.08 36.75
C ILE A 90 -32.48 6.52 36.22
N SER A 91 -31.62 6.05 37.14
CA SER A 91 -30.34 5.44 36.77
C SER A 91 -30.50 4.22 35.87
N SER A 92 -31.49 3.37 36.14
CA SER A 92 -31.81 2.19 35.33
C SER A 92 -32.38 2.56 33.95
N LEU A 93 -33.25 3.57 33.88
CA LEU A 93 -33.77 4.07 32.60
C LEU A 93 -32.69 4.73 31.74
N LEU A 94 -31.78 5.50 32.36
CA LEU A 94 -30.63 6.07 31.61
C LEU A 94 -29.76 4.97 31.04
N LEU A 95 -29.51 3.90 31.79
CA LEU A 95 -28.73 2.75 31.28
C LEU A 95 -29.48 2.07 30.12
N ALA A 96 -30.78 1.90 30.21
CA ALA A 96 -31.57 1.35 29.11
C ALA A 96 -31.55 2.24 27.85
N CYS A 97 -31.65 3.57 28.04
CA CYS A 97 -31.53 4.53 26.93
C CYS A 97 -30.13 4.50 26.30
N THR A 98 -29.09 4.25 27.09
CA THR A 98 -27.70 4.10 26.60
C THR A 98 -27.57 2.83 25.76
N ASN A 99 -28.04 1.69 26.26
CA ASN A 99 -27.93 0.40 25.57
C ASN A 99 -28.75 0.34 24.26
N LEU A 100 -29.87 1.07 24.19
CA LEU A 100 -30.75 1.13 23.04
C LEU A 100 -30.55 2.39 22.18
N GLU A 101 -29.54 3.19 22.49
CA GLU A 101 -29.19 4.44 21.79
C GLU A 101 -30.38 5.40 21.61
N SER A 102 -31.29 5.39 22.57
CA SER A 102 -32.57 6.12 22.45
C SER A 102 -32.40 7.58 22.88
N LEU A 103 -32.02 8.43 21.93
CA LEU A 103 -31.71 9.85 22.16
C LEU A 103 -32.86 10.69 22.71
N PRO A 104 -34.12 10.63 22.16
CA PRO A 104 -35.20 11.47 22.65
C PRO A 104 -35.56 11.19 24.11
N GLN A 105 -35.62 9.93 24.49
CA GLN A 105 -35.97 9.49 25.85
C GLN A 105 -34.86 9.83 26.85
N GLY A 106 -33.57 9.66 26.45
CA GLY A 106 -32.47 10.07 27.29
C GLY A 106 -32.42 11.57 27.53
N LYS A 107 -32.72 12.41 26.54
CA LYS A 107 -32.87 13.88 26.71
C LYS A 107 -34.05 14.26 27.60
N GLN A 108 -35.17 13.54 27.51
CA GLN A 108 -36.28 13.71 28.42
C GLN A 108 -35.92 13.43 29.87
N LEU A 109 -35.18 12.33 30.12
CA LEU A 109 -34.67 12.01 31.45
C LEU A 109 -33.69 13.06 31.97
N HIS A 110 -32.79 13.54 31.12
CA HIS A 110 -31.88 14.60 31.52
C HIS A 110 -32.63 15.88 31.90
N ALA A 111 -33.59 16.33 31.10
CA ALA A 111 -34.43 17.48 31.40
C ALA A 111 -35.19 17.29 32.73
N HIS A 112 -35.64 16.06 32.99
CA HIS A 112 -36.35 15.73 34.21
C HIS A 112 -35.43 15.71 35.45
N ILE A 113 -34.21 15.17 35.33
CA ILE A 113 -33.16 15.21 36.38
C ILE A 113 -32.86 16.66 36.79
N ILE A 114 -32.77 17.57 35.79
CA ILE A 114 -32.58 19.00 36.07
C ILE A 114 -33.81 19.61 36.81
N SER A 115 -35.03 19.26 36.36
CA SER A 115 -36.24 19.78 37.02
C SER A 115 -36.43 19.31 38.45
N LEU A 116 -35.82 18.15 38.81
CA LEU A 116 -35.80 17.63 40.18
C LEU A 116 -34.61 18.15 41.03
N GLY A 117 -33.70 18.93 40.44
CA GLY A 117 -32.50 19.39 41.12
C GLY A 117 -31.50 18.28 41.43
N LEU A 118 -31.52 17.17 40.67
CA LEU A 118 -30.63 16.00 40.85
C LEU A 118 -29.47 16.01 39.86
N ASP A 119 -29.25 17.10 39.16
CA ASP A 119 -28.19 17.29 38.14
C ASP A 119 -26.78 17.24 38.69
N GLN A 120 -26.62 17.35 40.01
CA GLN A 120 -25.32 17.24 40.70
C GLN A 120 -25.08 15.88 41.36
N HIS A 121 -26.02 14.95 41.25
CA HIS A 121 -25.89 13.65 41.92
C HIS A 121 -24.85 12.78 41.21
N PRO A 122 -23.77 12.30 41.88
CA PRO A 122 -22.62 11.65 41.20
C PRO A 122 -22.98 10.47 40.31
N ILE A 123 -23.92 9.61 40.73
CA ILE A 123 -24.37 8.45 39.96
C ILE A 123 -25.10 8.88 38.68
N LEU A 124 -25.97 9.90 38.76
CA LEU A 124 -26.73 10.39 37.63
C LEU A 124 -25.83 11.13 36.64
N VAL A 125 -24.90 11.94 37.14
CA VAL A 125 -23.88 12.61 36.31
C VAL A 125 -23.05 11.57 35.50
N SER A 126 -22.53 10.54 36.20
CA SER A 126 -21.79 9.46 35.51
C SER A 126 -22.65 8.76 34.42
N ARG A 127 -23.94 8.52 34.72
CA ARG A 127 -24.86 7.90 33.74
C ARG A 127 -25.17 8.80 32.57
N LEU A 128 -25.35 10.10 32.82
CA LEU A 128 -25.57 11.08 31.76
C LEU A 128 -24.36 11.23 30.84
N ILE A 129 -23.16 11.29 31.41
CA ILE A 129 -21.92 11.34 30.64
C ILE A 129 -21.80 10.08 29.78
N ASN A 130 -22.02 8.89 30.39
CA ASN A 130 -21.98 7.63 29.65
C ASN A 130 -23.03 7.58 28.52
N PHE A 131 -24.25 8.05 28.79
CA PHE A 131 -25.29 8.13 27.77
C PHE A 131 -24.87 9.01 26.60
N TYR A 132 -24.45 10.26 26.84
CA TYR A 132 -24.08 11.19 25.78
C TYR A 132 -22.81 10.74 25.02
N THR A 133 -21.87 10.10 25.70
CA THR A 133 -20.66 9.58 25.06
C THR A 133 -20.96 8.38 24.15
N ASN A 134 -21.89 7.49 24.52
CA ASN A 134 -22.25 6.35 23.69
C ASN A 134 -23.10 6.77 22.47
N VAL A 135 -23.96 7.77 22.63
CA VAL A 135 -24.77 8.32 21.50
C VAL A 135 -23.96 9.33 20.67
N ASN A 136 -22.66 9.45 20.91
CA ASN A 136 -21.73 10.33 20.21
C ASN A 136 -22.09 11.83 20.25
N LEU A 137 -22.77 12.28 21.31
CA LEU A 137 -23.08 13.69 21.58
C LEU A 137 -22.05 14.28 22.56
N LEU A 138 -20.78 14.36 22.10
CA LEU A 138 -19.63 14.72 22.96
C LEU A 138 -19.71 16.14 23.51
N VAL A 139 -20.38 17.06 22.79
CA VAL A 139 -20.62 18.44 23.27
C VAL A 139 -21.53 18.43 24.50
N ASP A 140 -22.63 17.68 24.45
CA ASP A 140 -23.57 17.58 25.58
C ASP A 140 -22.88 16.89 26.78
N ALA A 141 -22.07 15.84 26.52
CA ALA A 141 -21.25 15.18 27.55
C ALA A 141 -20.25 16.15 28.21
N HIS A 142 -19.61 16.99 27.40
CA HIS A 142 -18.67 18.01 27.90
C HIS A 142 -19.36 19.01 28.85
N ILE A 143 -20.50 19.55 28.43
CA ILE A 143 -21.28 20.50 29.23
C ILE A 143 -21.71 19.88 30.57
N VAL A 144 -22.17 18.63 30.57
CA VAL A 144 -22.54 17.92 31.81
C VAL A 144 -21.33 17.73 32.72
N THR A 145 -20.18 17.34 32.15
CA THR A 145 -18.93 17.14 32.94
C THR A 145 -18.41 18.46 33.51
N GLU A 146 -18.42 19.53 32.70
CA GLU A 146 -17.92 20.84 33.11
C GLU A 146 -18.79 21.48 34.19
N ASN A 147 -20.11 21.28 34.14
CA ASN A 147 -21.06 21.79 35.12
C ASN A 147 -21.15 20.93 36.39
N SER A 148 -20.52 19.76 36.42
CA SER A 148 -20.49 18.91 37.60
C SER A 148 -19.56 19.49 38.65
N ASN A 149 -20.07 19.55 39.91
CA ASN A 149 -19.31 19.95 41.11
C ASN A 149 -18.52 18.77 41.70
N SER A 150 -18.56 17.60 41.11
CA SER A 150 -17.91 16.40 41.61
C SER A 150 -16.40 16.48 41.37
N LEU A 151 -15.61 16.26 42.44
CA LEU A 151 -14.15 16.13 42.38
C LEU A 151 -13.69 14.72 41.93
N ASN A 152 -14.61 13.86 41.49
CA ASN A 152 -14.29 12.50 41.05
C ASN A 152 -13.66 12.53 39.65
N PRO A 153 -12.42 12.00 39.45
CA PRO A 153 -11.77 11.94 38.16
C PRO A 153 -12.53 11.10 37.12
N LEU A 154 -13.37 10.14 37.54
CA LEU A 154 -14.14 9.25 36.67
C LEU A 154 -14.92 9.99 35.57
N HIS A 155 -15.54 11.11 35.87
CA HIS A 155 -16.34 11.90 34.92
C HIS A 155 -15.46 12.44 33.78
N TRP A 156 -14.30 12.96 34.15
CA TRP A 156 -13.31 13.46 33.18
C TRP A 156 -12.67 12.32 32.38
N ASN A 157 -12.36 11.20 33.02
CA ASN A 157 -11.82 10.01 32.36
C ASN A 157 -12.76 9.48 31.25
N MET A 158 -14.06 9.41 31.56
CA MET A 158 -15.07 9.01 30.58
C MET A 158 -15.12 9.96 29.39
N LEU A 159 -15.08 11.27 29.64
CA LEU A 159 -15.10 12.28 28.58
C LEU A 159 -13.81 12.25 27.75
N ILE A 160 -12.62 12.27 28.39
CA ILE A 160 -11.31 12.25 27.71
C ILE A 160 -11.16 10.99 26.87
N SER A 161 -11.47 9.81 27.46
CA SER A 161 -11.38 8.55 26.71
C SER A 161 -12.35 8.49 25.52
N SER A 162 -13.51 9.13 25.63
CA SER A 162 -14.47 9.22 24.54
C SER A 162 -13.98 10.15 23.43
N TYR A 163 -13.38 11.30 23.74
CA TYR A 163 -12.73 12.14 22.75
C TYR A 163 -11.61 11.39 22.02
N VAL A 164 -10.76 10.66 22.75
CA VAL A 164 -9.67 9.89 22.18
C VAL A 164 -10.18 8.76 21.25
N ARG A 165 -11.26 8.07 21.64
CA ARG A 165 -11.90 7.03 20.78
C ARG A 165 -12.45 7.59 19.47
N ASN A 166 -12.94 8.83 19.49
CA ASN A 166 -13.50 9.51 18.32
C ASN A 166 -12.45 10.32 17.54
N GLY A 167 -11.15 10.22 17.87
CA GLY A 167 -10.07 10.92 17.16
C GLY A 167 -10.01 12.42 17.44
N LEU A 168 -10.75 12.92 18.44
CA LEU A 168 -10.78 14.34 18.85
C LEU A 168 -9.71 14.62 19.92
N PHE A 169 -8.46 14.52 19.50
CA PHE A 169 -7.32 14.56 20.43
C PHE A 169 -7.08 15.95 21.04
N VAL A 170 -7.35 17.01 20.28
CA VAL A 170 -7.22 18.40 20.76
C VAL A 170 -8.21 18.68 21.88
N GLU A 171 -9.45 18.21 21.71
CA GLU A 171 -10.54 18.33 22.67
C GLU A 171 -10.23 17.50 23.93
N ALA A 172 -9.61 16.32 23.76
CA ALA A 172 -9.17 15.49 24.88
C ALA A 172 -8.13 16.21 25.75
N LEU A 173 -7.12 16.85 25.14
CA LEU A 173 -6.12 17.63 25.87
C LEU A 173 -6.72 18.89 26.49
N SER A 174 -7.66 19.55 25.82
CA SER A 174 -8.40 20.67 26.38
C SER A 174 -9.20 20.27 27.63
N ALA A 175 -9.89 19.12 27.58
CA ALA A 175 -10.61 18.56 28.71
C ALA A 175 -9.67 18.22 29.87
N TYR A 176 -8.49 17.63 29.58
CA TYR A 176 -7.48 17.37 30.60
C TYR A 176 -6.98 18.66 31.29
N LYS A 177 -6.69 19.73 30.53
CA LYS A 177 -6.30 21.04 31.08
C LYS A 177 -7.40 21.62 31.98
N LYS A 178 -8.67 21.51 31.58
CA LYS A 178 -9.81 21.94 32.40
C LYS A 178 -9.95 21.12 33.69
N MET A 179 -9.70 19.81 33.63
CA MET A 179 -9.66 18.93 34.80
C MET A 179 -8.61 19.40 35.81
N LEU A 180 -7.39 19.72 35.33
CA LEU A 180 -6.31 20.26 36.20
C LEU A 180 -6.67 21.64 36.81
N ASN A 181 -7.27 22.54 36.01
CA ASN A 181 -7.71 23.84 36.48
C ASN A 181 -8.77 23.76 37.60
N LYS A 182 -9.59 22.70 37.58
CA LYS A 182 -10.53 22.37 38.65
C LYS A 182 -9.88 21.66 39.84
N GLN A 183 -8.55 21.53 39.86
CA GLN A 183 -7.77 20.86 40.93
C GLN A 183 -8.16 19.37 41.11
N ILE A 184 -8.70 18.74 40.08
CA ILE A 184 -9.01 17.30 40.08
C ILE A 184 -7.74 16.55 39.71
N LYS A 185 -7.26 15.69 40.64
CA LYS A 185 -6.03 14.91 40.40
C LYS A 185 -6.28 13.81 39.35
N PRO A 186 -5.43 13.73 38.28
CA PRO A 186 -5.45 12.62 37.34
C PRO A 186 -5.12 11.30 38.04
N ASP A 187 -5.65 10.22 37.52
CA ASP A 187 -5.44 8.85 37.99
C ASP A 187 -4.85 7.95 36.88
N ASP A 188 -4.64 6.66 37.19
CA ASP A 188 -4.10 5.64 36.26
C ASP A 188 -4.97 5.42 35.03
N PHE A 189 -6.24 5.85 35.03
CA PHE A 189 -7.14 5.78 33.88
C PHE A 189 -7.12 7.07 33.03
N THR A 190 -6.77 8.20 33.64
CA THR A 190 -6.61 9.49 32.94
C THR A 190 -5.39 9.49 32.05
N TYR A 191 -4.22 9.11 32.61
CA TYR A 191 -2.92 9.23 31.94
C TYR A 191 -2.83 8.48 30.59
N PRO A 192 -3.27 7.21 30.45
CA PRO A 192 -3.16 6.50 29.17
C PRO A 192 -3.89 7.20 28.02
N SER A 193 -5.08 7.75 28.30
CA SER A 193 -5.86 8.47 27.30
C SER A 193 -5.20 9.79 26.89
N VAL A 194 -4.66 10.53 27.84
CA VAL A 194 -3.95 11.80 27.59
C VAL A 194 -2.65 11.57 26.83
N LEU A 195 -1.85 10.59 27.24
CA LEU A 195 -0.59 10.21 26.57
C LEU A 195 -0.84 9.75 25.13
N LYS A 196 -1.92 9.00 24.90
CA LYS A 196 -2.34 8.62 23.56
C LYS A 196 -2.67 9.85 22.72
N ALA A 197 -3.41 10.82 23.25
CA ALA A 197 -3.74 12.06 22.54
C ALA A 197 -2.47 12.87 22.23
N CYS A 198 -1.51 12.99 23.15
CA CYS A 198 -0.22 13.63 22.90
C CYS A 198 0.56 12.93 21.78
N GLY A 199 0.58 11.60 21.79
CA GLY A 199 1.26 10.80 20.77
C GLY A 199 0.66 10.98 19.38
N GLU A 200 -0.67 11.02 19.26
CA GLU A 200 -1.36 11.22 17.97
C GLU A 200 -1.18 12.64 17.40
N LEU A 201 -1.14 13.65 18.29
CA LEU A 201 -0.90 15.05 17.89
C LEU A 201 0.58 15.38 17.72
N LEU A 202 1.48 14.47 18.07
CA LEU A 202 2.93 14.71 18.16
C LEU A 202 3.29 15.92 19.07
N ASP A 203 2.44 16.19 20.08
CA ASP A 203 2.68 17.26 21.05
C ASP A 203 3.70 16.82 22.11
N CYS A 204 4.98 16.98 21.76
CA CYS A 204 6.09 16.60 22.63
C CYS A 204 6.13 17.42 23.92
N THR A 205 5.67 18.68 23.90
CA THR A 205 5.72 19.58 25.05
C THR A 205 4.78 19.13 26.14
N THR A 206 3.50 18.99 25.81
CA THR A 206 2.47 18.48 26.73
C THR A 206 2.78 17.04 27.17
N GLY A 207 3.26 16.19 26.27
CA GLY A 207 3.61 14.80 26.59
C GLY A 207 4.72 14.68 27.65
N VAL A 208 5.76 15.51 27.56
CA VAL A 208 6.84 15.55 28.57
C VAL A 208 6.36 16.14 29.89
N GLU A 209 5.49 17.15 29.88
CA GLU A 209 4.88 17.72 31.11
C GLU A 209 4.02 16.67 31.84
N VAL A 210 3.23 15.90 31.08
CA VAL A 210 2.43 14.79 31.62
C VAL A 210 3.35 13.72 32.23
N HIS A 211 4.43 13.35 31.56
CA HIS A 211 5.41 12.38 32.11
C HIS A 211 5.99 12.87 33.43
N LYS A 212 6.45 14.11 33.49
CA LYS A 212 6.95 14.71 34.77
C LYS A 212 5.87 14.74 35.88
N SER A 213 4.62 15.00 35.51
CA SER A 213 3.50 14.95 36.45
C SER A 213 3.27 13.55 37.02
N ILE A 214 3.46 12.50 36.16
CA ILE A 214 3.39 11.09 36.60
C ILE A 214 4.55 10.77 37.57
N GLU A 215 5.78 11.20 37.25
CA GLU A 215 6.96 11.01 38.10
C GLU A 215 6.79 11.69 39.47
N ALA A 216 6.21 12.90 39.50
CA ALA A 216 5.94 13.63 40.70
C ALA A 216 4.77 13.06 41.54
N SER A 217 3.92 12.23 40.95
CA SER A 217 2.84 11.57 41.65
C SER A 217 3.40 10.43 42.50
N SER A 218 2.94 10.32 43.75
CA SER A 218 3.33 9.23 44.67
C SER A 218 2.64 7.89 44.32
N MET A 219 1.96 7.83 43.19
CA MET A 219 1.27 6.62 42.70
C MET A 219 2.28 5.69 42.03
N GLY A 220 2.25 4.41 42.39
CA GLY A 220 3.02 3.39 41.68
C GLY A 220 2.58 3.32 40.22
N TRP A 221 3.52 3.32 39.29
CA TRP A 221 3.20 3.28 37.89
C TRP A 221 2.55 1.95 37.50
N SER A 222 1.33 2.01 37.03
CA SER A 222 0.64 0.81 36.49
C SER A 222 1.21 0.41 35.13
N LEU A 223 1.04 -0.86 34.79
CA LEU A 223 1.42 -1.37 33.42
C LEU A 223 0.78 -0.55 32.31
N PHE A 224 -0.46 -0.08 32.50
CA PHE A 224 -1.17 0.75 31.53
C PHE A 224 -0.48 2.08 31.27
N VAL A 225 0.02 2.74 32.33
CA VAL A 225 0.74 4.02 32.23
C VAL A 225 2.10 3.82 31.58
N HIS A 226 2.85 2.76 31.93
CA HIS A 226 4.12 2.44 31.30
C HIS A 226 3.94 2.20 29.79
N ASN A 227 2.99 1.35 29.41
CA ASN A 227 2.71 1.04 28.01
C ASN A 227 2.29 2.29 27.21
N ALA A 228 1.50 3.19 27.82
CA ALA A 228 1.10 4.44 27.20
C ALA A 228 2.29 5.40 27.01
N LEU A 229 3.20 5.51 27.98
CA LEU A 229 4.43 6.30 27.85
C LEU A 229 5.35 5.75 26.75
N ILE A 230 5.58 4.45 26.71
CA ILE A 230 6.39 3.79 25.68
C ILE A 230 5.79 4.08 24.31
N SER A 231 4.47 3.92 24.14
CA SER A 231 3.76 4.20 22.89
C SER A 231 3.89 5.67 22.47
N MET A 232 3.72 6.60 23.40
CA MET A 232 3.85 8.04 23.14
C MET A 232 5.27 8.41 22.68
N TYR A 233 6.31 7.95 23.39
CA TYR A 233 7.69 8.23 23.00
C TYR A 233 8.08 7.54 21.70
N GLY A 234 7.55 6.35 21.42
CA GLY A 234 7.69 5.67 20.13
C GLY A 234 7.14 6.50 18.98
N ARG A 235 5.94 7.10 19.15
CA ARG A 235 5.34 8.03 18.18
C ARG A 235 6.15 9.30 17.99
N PHE A 236 6.74 9.84 19.04
CA PHE A 236 7.66 11.00 18.97
C PHE A 236 8.99 10.66 18.27
N GLY A 237 9.28 9.38 18.05
CA GLY A 237 10.57 8.94 17.50
C GLY A 237 11.71 8.92 18.54
N LYS A 238 11.41 9.11 19.80
CA LYS A 238 12.39 9.04 20.92
C LYS A 238 12.50 7.60 21.42
N LEU A 239 13.00 6.70 20.53
CA LEU A 239 13.05 5.26 20.82
C LEU A 239 13.97 4.90 21.99
N GLU A 240 15.04 5.66 22.21
CA GLU A 240 15.94 5.46 23.36
C GLU A 240 15.21 5.64 24.68
N VAL A 241 14.36 6.67 24.79
CA VAL A 241 13.55 6.90 26.01
C VAL A 241 12.50 5.80 26.16
N ALA A 242 11.85 5.41 25.06
CA ALA A 242 10.87 4.31 25.08
C ALA A 242 11.53 2.99 25.52
N ARG A 243 12.75 2.71 25.03
CA ARG A 243 13.53 1.54 25.42
C ARG A 243 13.93 1.58 26.90
N HIS A 244 14.44 2.70 27.38
CA HIS A 244 14.79 2.88 28.79
C HIS A 244 13.58 2.66 29.72
N LEU A 245 12.40 3.19 29.35
CA LEU A 245 11.17 2.95 30.09
C LEU A 245 10.80 1.47 30.11
N PHE A 246 10.92 0.78 28.97
CA PHE A 246 10.63 -0.64 28.86
C PHE A 246 11.59 -1.49 29.70
N ASP A 247 12.90 -1.21 29.63
CA ASP A 247 13.92 -1.98 30.35
C ASP A 247 13.80 -1.82 31.87
N ASN A 248 13.31 -0.66 32.36
CA ASN A 248 13.10 -0.39 33.79
C ASN A 248 11.73 -0.83 34.30
N MET A 249 10.88 -1.47 33.48
CA MET A 249 9.59 -1.98 33.97
C MET A 249 9.79 -3.13 34.96
N PRO A 250 9.14 -3.09 36.14
CA PRO A 250 9.26 -4.15 37.13
C PRO A 250 8.63 -5.48 36.71
N ALA A 251 7.62 -5.42 35.84
CA ALA A 251 6.98 -6.58 35.22
C ALA A 251 6.57 -6.20 33.79
N ARG A 252 6.71 -7.12 32.85
CA ARG A 252 6.36 -6.96 31.44
C ARG A 252 5.32 -7.99 31.05
N ASP A 253 4.26 -7.55 30.41
CA ASP A 253 3.23 -8.42 29.83
C ASP A 253 3.34 -8.43 28.29
N ALA A 254 2.53 -9.26 27.63
CA ALA A 254 2.49 -9.32 26.16
C ALA A 254 2.21 -7.96 25.52
N VAL A 255 1.41 -7.09 26.19
CA VAL A 255 1.09 -5.74 25.69
C VAL A 255 2.33 -4.83 25.73
N SER A 256 3.15 -4.94 26.78
CA SER A 256 4.41 -4.18 26.90
C SER A 256 5.38 -4.52 25.77
N TRP A 257 5.58 -5.81 25.51
CA TRP A 257 6.41 -6.30 24.41
C TRP A 257 5.87 -5.88 23.06
N ASN A 258 4.55 -6.05 22.83
CA ASN A 258 3.88 -5.57 21.61
C ASN A 258 4.12 -4.08 21.35
N THR A 259 4.01 -3.28 22.39
CA THR A 259 4.13 -1.84 22.29
C THR A 259 5.53 -1.44 21.86
N ILE A 260 6.58 -1.98 22.50
CA ILE A 260 7.95 -1.62 22.14
C ILE A 260 8.35 -2.16 20.77
N ILE A 261 8.00 -3.41 20.43
CA ILE A 261 8.24 -3.99 19.11
C ILE A 261 7.56 -3.15 18.02
N SER A 262 6.30 -2.74 18.22
CA SER A 262 5.58 -1.90 17.27
C SER A 262 6.21 -0.51 17.12
N CYS A 263 6.80 0.05 18.17
CA CYS A 263 7.51 1.33 18.11
C CYS A 263 8.75 1.22 17.18
N TYR A 264 9.57 0.20 17.32
CA TYR A 264 10.74 -0.03 16.46
C TYR A 264 10.29 -0.36 15.03
N ALA A 265 9.30 -1.24 14.85
CA ALA A 265 8.74 -1.62 13.56
C ALA A 265 8.20 -0.41 12.79
N SER A 266 7.45 0.49 13.43
CA SER A 266 6.89 1.69 12.81
C SER A 266 7.94 2.69 12.29
N ARG A 267 9.18 2.58 12.78
CA ARG A 267 10.33 3.40 12.34
C ARG A 267 11.24 2.68 11.35
N GLY A 268 10.86 1.48 10.93
CA GLY A 268 11.67 0.69 10.00
C GLY A 268 12.92 0.05 10.61
N MET A 269 13.08 0.10 11.94
CA MET A 269 14.19 -0.50 12.67
C MET A 269 13.90 -1.98 12.95
N TRP A 270 13.92 -2.77 11.88
CA TRP A 270 13.49 -4.17 11.92
C TRP A 270 14.45 -5.09 12.66
N GLU A 271 15.76 -4.80 12.63
CA GLU A 271 16.75 -5.61 13.34
C GLU A 271 16.51 -5.59 14.85
N GLU A 272 16.30 -4.42 15.41
CA GLU A 272 16.00 -4.24 16.82
C GLU A 272 14.63 -4.82 17.19
N ALA A 273 13.62 -4.67 16.31
CA ALA A 273 12.32 -5.29 16.50
C ALA A 273 12.42 -6.82 16.54
N PHE A 274 13.23 -7.44 15.66
CA PHE A 274 13.49 -8.88 15.66
C PHE A 274 14.27 -9.34 16.89
N GLN A 275 15.24 -8.56 17.37
CA GLN A 275 15.94 -8.85 18.62
C GLN A 275 14.98 -8.87 19.81
N LEU A 276 14.13 -7.85 19.93
CA LEU A 276 13.10 -7.79 20.95
C LEU A 276 12.12 -8.96 20.88
N PHE A 277 11.72 -9.34 19.68
CA PHE A 277 10.86 -10.50 19.46
C PHE A 277 11.52 -11.81 19.94
N ARG A 278 12.81 -12.02 19.68
CA ARG A 278 13.56 -13.16 20.19
C ARG A 278 13.66 -13.16 21.71
N SER A 279 13.97 -12.01 22.31
CA SER A 279 14.03 -11.88 23.77
C SER A 279 12.68 -12.19 24.42
N MET A 280 11.56 -11.78 23.81
CA MET A 280 10.22 -12.14 24.26
C MET A 280 9.98 -13.67 24.22
N GLN A 281 10.46 -14.34 23.15
CA GLN A 281 10.38 -15.80 23.05
C GLN A 281 11.21 -16.50 24.14
N GLU A 282 12.40 -15.99 24.41
CA GLU A 282 13.30 -16.51 25.46
C GLU A 282 12.70 -16.36 26.85
N GLU A 283 11.95 -15.27 27.12
CA GLU A 283 11.21 -15.09 28.38
C GLU A 283 9.95 -15.99 28.49
N GLY A 284 9.61 -16.73 27.42
CA GLY A 284 8.48 -17.67 27.43
C GLY A 284 7.10 -17.01 27.48
N ILE A 285 7.00 -15.75 27.04
CA ILE A 285 5.73 -14.99 27.04
C ILE A 285 4.91 -15.45 25.83
N GLU A 286 3.64 -15.78 26.04
CA GLU A 286 2.72 -16.15 24.98
C GLU A 286 2.53 -14.99 24.01
N MET A 287 2.79 -15.26 22.73
CA MET A 287 2.68 -14.27 21.66
C MET A 287 1.26 -14.25 21.12
N ASP A 288 0.70 -13.06 21.05
CA ASP A 288 -0.60 -12.85 20.41
C ASP A 288 -0.47 -12.70 18.86
N ILE A 289 -1.60 -12.74 18.19
CA ILE A 289 -1.67 -12.60 16.74
C ILE A 289 -1.14 -11.26 16.24
N ILE A 290 -1.20 -10.22 17.07
CA ILE A 290 -0.74 -8.86 16.71
C ILE A 290 0.77 -8.83 16.54
N ILE A 291 1.51 -9.45 17.47
CA ILE A 291 2.98 -9.56 17.38
C ILE A 291 3.38 -10.33 16.12
N TRP A 292 2.79 -11.49 15.94
CA TRP A 292 3.08 -12.33 14.79
C TRP A 292 2.89 -11.57 13.48
N ASN A 293 1.74 -10.88 13.33
CA ASN A 293 1.44 -10.09 12.14
C ASN A 293 2.41 -8.91 11.97
N THR A 294 2.80 -8.25 13.07
CA THR A 294 3.76 -7.14 13.03
C THR A 294 5.13 -7.61 12.54
N ILE A 295 5.65 -8.69 13.11
CA ILE A 295 6.96 -9.22 12.73
C ILE A 295 6.95 -9.84 11.33
N ALA A 296 5.92 -10.58 10.96
CA ALA A 296 5.77 -11.12 9.60
C ALA A 296 5.62 -10.02 8.56
N GLY A 297 4.89 -8.93 8.88
CA GLY A 297 4.84 -7.71 8.07
C GLY A 297 6.19 -7.03 7.96
N GLY A 298 6.97 -6.99 9.04
CA GLY A 298 8.34 -6.49 9.05
C GLY A 298 9.28 -7.25 8.12
N CYS A 299 9.13 -8.56 8.06
CA CYS A 299 9.87 -9.38 7.10
C CYS A 299 9.57 -8.99 5.64
N LEU A 300 8.32 -8.62 5.32
CA LEU A 300 7.98 -8.11 3.98
C LEU A 300 8.68 -6.77 3.69
N HIS A 301 8.68 -5.85 4.64
CA HIS A 301 9.35 -4.55 4.49
C HIS A 301 10.87 -4.67 4.34
N SER A 302 11.48 -5.66 5.02
CA SER A 302 12.92 -5.97 4.91
C SER A 302 13.25 -6.86 3.70
N ALA A 303 12.29 -7.09 2.79
CA ALA A 303 12.42 -8.01 1.66
C ALA A 303 12.80 -9.46 2.04
N ASN A 304 12.63 -9.85 3.30
CA ASN A 304 12.85 -11.21 3.78
C ASN A 304 11.56 -12.05 3.65
N PHE A 305 11.14 -12.28 2.42
CA PHE A 305 9.89 -12.99 2.12
C PHE A 305 9.87 -14.44 2.62
N ARG A 306 11.04 -15.12 2.63
CA ARG A 306 11.15 -16.49 3.16
C ARG A 306 10.96 -16.51 4.67
N GLY A 307 11.58 -15.59 5.39
CA GLY A 307 11.38 -15.44 6.83
C GLY A 307 9.92 -15.17 7.21
N ALA A 308 9.19 -14.37 6.41
CA ALA A 308 7.76 -14.15 6.62
C ALA A 308 6.95 -15.46 6.52
N LEU A 309 7.26 -16.32 5.53
CA LEU A 309 6.59 -17.60 5.36
C LEU A 309 6.93 -18.62 6.46
N GLU A 310 8.17 -18.64 6.94
CA GLU A 310 8.61 -19.46 8.07
C GLU A 310 7.88 -19.06 9.35
N LEU A 311 7.78 -17.77 9.64
CA LEU A 311 7.02 -17.26 10.79
C LEU A 311 5.53 -17.63 10.71
N LEU A 312 4.91 -17.51 9.54
CA LEU A 312 3.53 -17.93 9.35
C LEU A 312 3.33 -19.44 9.50
N SER A 313 4.33 -20.23 9.13
CA SER A 313 4.33 -21.68 9.37
C SER A 313 4.37 -22.00 10.87
N GLN A 314 5.20 -21.30 11.64
CA GLN A 314 5.26 -21.43 13.10
C GLN A 314 3.96 -20.96 13.76
N MET A 315 3.43 -19.81 13.33
CA MET A 315 2.16 -19.26 13.82
C MET A 315 1.02 -20.27 13.65
N ARG A 316 0.93 -20.97 12.50
CA ARG A 316 -0.10 -21.96 12.21
C ARG A 316 -0.14 -23.13 13.19
N THR A 317 0.97 -23.47 13.83
CA THR A 317 1.05 -24.52 14.85
C THR A 317 0.52 -24.07 16.21
N SER A 318 0.49 -22.76 16.48
CA SER A 318 0.20 -22.18 17.79
C SER A 318 -1.13 -21.44 17.83
N ILE A 319 -1.51 -20.77 16.73
CA ILE A 319 -2.67 -19.84 16.66
C ILE A 319 -3.37 -20.00 15.30
N HIS A 320 -4.69 -19.71 15.25
CA HIS A 320 -5.41 -19.63 13.97
C HIS A 320 -5.00 -18.38 13.20
N LEU A 321 -4.66 -18.57 11.90
CA LEU A 321 -4.35 -17.46 10.99
C LEU A 321 -5.58 -16.56 10.80
N ASP A 322 -5.38 -15.27 10.91
CA ASP A 322 -6.39 -14.26 10.58
C ASP A 322 -6.24 -13.73 9.13
N SER A 323 -7.12 -12.82 8.74
CA SER A 323 -7.07 -12.23 7.41
C SER A 323 -5.77 -11.46 7.14
N VAL A 324 -5.16 -10.85 8.17
CA VAL A 324 -3.91 -10.09 8.04
C VAL A 324 -2.73 -11.03 7.78
N ALA A 325 -2.62 -12.11 8.55
CA ALA A 325 -1.61 -13.14 8.35
C ALA A 325 -1.69 -13.74 6.93
N MET A 326 -2.91 -14.00 6.44
CA MET A 326 -3.11 -14.49 5.08
C MET A 326 -2.63 -13.50 4.02
N VAL A 327 -2.94 -12.20 4.17
CA VAL A 327 -2.47 -11.14 3.27
C VAL A 327 -0.94 -11.07 3.26
N VAL A 328 -0.30 -11.16 4.44
CA VAL A 328 1.17 -11.19 4.54
C VAL A 328 1.75 -12.40 3.81
N GLY A 329 1.18 -13.60 4.02
CA GLY A 329 1.61 -14.83 3.35
C GLY A 329 1.45 -14.78 1.83
N LEU A 330 0.31 -14.28 1.35
CA LEU A 330 0.03 -14.11 -0.08
C LEU A 330 0.99 -13.10 -0.72
N ASN A 331 1.29 -11.99 -0.04
CA ASN A 331 2.27 -11.01 -0.51
C ASN A 331 3.67 -11.62 -0.57
N ALA A 332 4.10 -12.37 0.45
CA ALA A 332 5.37 -13.09 0.41
C ALA A 332 5.44 -14.07 -0.76
N CYS A 333 4.39 -14.88 -0.97
CA CYS A 333 4.29 -15.79 -2.11
C CYS A 333 4.38 -15.07 -3.46
N SER A 334 3.75 -13.88 -3.56
CA SER A 334 3.76 -13.08 -4.78
C SER A 334 5.16 -12.59 -5.16
N HIS A 335 5.99 -12.25 -4.18
CA HIS A 335 7.36 -11.78 -4.41
C HIS A 335 8.34 -12.90 -4.76
N ILE A 336 8.15 -14.10 -4.18
CA ILE A 336 9.00 -15.27 -4.46
C ILE A 336 8.55 -16.02 -5.72
N GLY A 337 7.32 -15.80 -6.20
CA GLY A 337 6.72 -16.58 -7.27
C GLY A 337 6.25 -17.98 -6.81
N ALA A 338 5.96 -18.16 -5.52
CA ALA A 338 5.63 -19.46 -4.92
C ALA A 338 4.13 -19.82 -5.12
N LEU A 339 3.73 -20.11 -6.36
CA LEU A 339 2.34 -20.39 -6.74
C LEU A 339 1.71 -21.54 -5.93
N LYS A 340 2.45 -22.64 -5.69
CA LYS A 340 1.92 -23.80 -4.94
C LYS A 340 1.49 -23.40 -3.52
N LEU A 341 2.38 -22.70 -2.80
CA LEU A 341 2.10 -22.24 -1.45
C LEU A 341 0.97 -21.18 -1.42
N GLY A 342 0.93 -20.29 -2.43
CA GLY A 342 -0.17 -19.34 -2.60
C GLY A 342 -1.52 -20.04 -2.78
N LYS A 343 -1.59 -21.15 -3.53
CA LYS A 343 -2.79 -21.99 -3.68
C LYS A 343 -3.19 -22.66 -2.36
N GLU A 344 -2.23 -23.08 -1.54
CA GLU A 344 -2.51 -23.64 -0.20
C GLU A 344 -3.12 -22.61 0.74
N ILE A 345 -2.58 -21.38 0.76
CA ILE A 345 -3.14 -20.26 1.53
C ILE A 345 -4.54 -19.91 1.02
N HIS A 346 -4.76 -19.86 -0.30
CA HIS A 346 -6.09 -19.65 -0.87
C HIS A 346 -7.08 -20.73 -0.43
N ALA A 347 -6.71 -22.00 -0.53
CA ALA A 347 -7.55 -23.11 -0.07
C ALA A 347 -7.84 -23.02 1.44
N HIS A 348 -6.91 -22.52 2.24
CA HIS A 348 -7.13 -22.27 3.65
C HIS A 348 -8.11 -21.09 3.87
N ALA A 349 -7.96 -19.99 3.13
CA ALA A 349 -8.86 -18.85 3.19
C ALA A 349 -10.32 -19.25 2.87
N VAL A 350 -10.52 -20.08 1.84
CA VAL A 350 -11.86 -20.62 1.49
C VAL A 350 -12.45 -21.47 2.62
N ARG A 351 -11.64 -22.37 3.22
CA ARG A 351 -12.10 -23.24 4.32
C ARG A 351 -12.48 -22.46 5.58
N THR A 352 -11.84 -21.34 5.82
CA THR A 352 -12.06 -20.48 6.99
C THR A 352 -12.98 -19.29 6.71
N CYS A 353 -13.54 -19.22 5.50
CA CYS A 353 -14.41 -18.13 5.02
C CYS A 353 -13.74 -16.74 5.06
N PHE A 354 -12.40 -16.67 5.01
CA PHE A 354 -11.69 -15.41 4.90
C PHE A 354 -11.59 -14.87 3.46
N ASP A 355 -11.91 -15.70 2.48
CA ASP A 355 -11.99 -15.31 1.05
C ASP A 355 -13.14 -14.32 0.76
N VAL A 356 -14.03 -14.07 1.73
CA VAL A 356 -15.07 -13.04 1.66
C VAL A 356 -14.49 -11.63 1.83
N PHE A 357 -13.39 -11.47 2.58
CA PHE A 357 -12.80 -10.17 2.87
C PHE A 357 -12.05 -9.59 1.66
N ASP A 358 -12.30 -8.32 1.34
CA ASP A 358 -11.73 -7.65 0.17
C ASP A 358 -10.20 -7.52 0.21
N ASN A 359 -9.60 -7.36 1.40
CA ASN A 359 -8.15 -7.35 1.56
C ASN A 359 -7.52 -8.70 1.15
N VAL A 360 -8.15 -9.82 1.49
CA VAL A 360 -7.70 -11.18 1.10
C VAL A 360 -7.92 -11.40 -0.40
N LYS A 361 -9.08 -11.01 -0.96
CA LYS A 361 -9.35 -11.08 -2.41
C LYS A 361 -8.30 -10.31 -3.20
N ASN A 362 -8.00 -9.08 -2.80
CA ASN A 362 -7.01 -8.23 -3.47
C ASN A 362 -5.59 -8.82 -3.39
N ALA A 363 -5.22 -9.39 -2.23
CA ALA A 363 -3.94 -10.08 -2.08
C ALA A 363 -3.87 -11.35 -2.94
N LEU A 364 -4.97 -12.11 -3.07
CA LEU A 364 -5.07 -13.28 -3.96
C LEU A 364 -4.92 -12.88 -5.43
N ILE A 365 -5.62 -11.82 -5.88
CA ILE A 365 -5.48 -11.30 -7.26
C ILE A 365 -4.03 -10.93 -7.53
N THR A 366 -3.38 -10.21 -6.60
CA THR A 366 -1.97 -9.81 -6.73
C THR A 366 -1.05 -11.03 -6.75
N MET A 367 -1.26 -12.01 -5.87
CA MET A 367 -0.46 -13.24 -5.81
C MET A 367 -0.56 -14.04 -7.10
N TYR A 368 -1.76 -14.31 -7.59
CA TYR A 368 -1.94 -15.07 -8.84
C TYR A 368 -1.33 -14.33 -10.04
N SER A 369 -1.54 -13.02 -10.13
CA SER A 369 -0.99 -12.19 -11.19
C SER A 369 0.54 -12.24 -11.23
N ARG A 370 1.20 -12.04 -10.09
CA ARG A 370 2.67 -12.08 -10.00
C ARG A 370 3.24 -13.49 -10.20
N CYS A 371 2.49 -14.53 -9.81
CA CYS A 371 2.85 -15.92 -10.07
C CYS A 371 2.51 -16.40 -11.50
N ARG A 372 2.20 -15.48 -12.42
CA ARG A 372 1.87 -15.72 -13.85
C ARG A 372 0.62 -16.57 -14.11
N ASP A 373 -0.32 -16.59 -13.18
CA ASP A 373 -1.61 -17.30 -13.29
C ASP A 373 -2.76 -16.28 -13.44
N LEU A 374 -2.76 -15.54 -14.56
CA LEU A 374 -3.76 -14.50 -14.84
C LEU A 374 -5.19 -15.04 -14.90
N GLY A 375 -5.39 -16.32 -15.27
CA GLY A 375 -6.71 -16.91 -15.33
C GLY A 375 -7.42 -16.94 -13.99
N HIS A 376 -6.73 -17.40 -12.94
CA HIS A 376 -7.27 -17.38 -11.59
C HIS A 376 -7.42 -15.95 -11.03
N ALA A 377 -6.48 -15.07 -11.33
CA ALA A 377 -6.57 -13.65 -10.94
C ALA A 377 -7.83 -12.98 -11.53
N TYR A 378 -8.10 -13.20 -12.82
CA TYR A 378 -9.26 -12.67 -13.52
C TYR A 378 -10.58 -13.23 -12.99
N MET A 379 -10.65 -14.54 -12.72
CA MET A 379 -11.83 -15.15 -12.10
C MET A 379 -12.15 -14.54 -10.73
N LEU A 380 -11.12 -14.34 -9.89
CA LEU A 380 -11.29 -13.70 -8.58
C LEU A 380 -11.72 -12.24 -8.72
N PHE A 381 -11.13 -11.49 -9.66
CA PHE A 381 -11.52 -10.12 -9.96
C PHE A 381 -13.02 -10.02 -10.33
N HIS A 382 -13.54 -10.97 -11.11
CA HIS A 382 -14.96 -10.99 -11.49
C HIS A 382 -15.89 -11.37 -10.34
N LYS A 383 -15.43 -12.17 -9.36
CA LYS A 383 -16.22 -12.53 -8.17
C LYS A 383 -16.40 -11.39 -7.17
N VAL A 384 -15.62 -10.31 -7.28
CA VAL A 384 -15.79 -9.13 -6.43
C VAL A 384 -16.98 -8.34 -6.95
N GLU A 385 -18.04 -8.20 -6.15
CA GLU A 385 -19.28 -7.49 -6.52
C GLU A 385 -19.03 -5.98 -6.65
N GLU A 386 -18.56 -5.34 -5.57
CA GLU A 386 -18.19 -3.93 -5.57
C GLU A 386 -16.66 -3.78 -5.68
N LYS A 387 -16.19 -3.42 -6.86
CA LYS A 387 -14.76 -3.28 -7.14
C LYS A 387 -14.24 -1.93 -6.69
N GLY A 388 -13.58 -1.93 -5.54
CA GLY A 388 -12.85 -0.75 -5.08
C GLY A 388 -11.59 -0.45 -5.91
N LEU A 389 -11.05 0.75 -5.76
CA LEU A 389 -9.81 1.19 -6.44
C LEU A 389 -8.63 0.22 -6.28
N ILE A 390 -8.49 -0.41 -5.10
CA ILE A 390 -7.43 -1.38 -4.83
C ILE A 390 -7.58 -2.63 -5.70
N THR A 391 -8.80 -3.11 -5.89
CA THR A 391 -9.11 -4.30 -6.72
C THR A 391 -8.75 -4.05 -8.19
N TRP A 392 -9.10 -2.87 -8.72
CA TRP A 392 -8.73 -2.46 -10.08
C TRP A 392 -7.22 -2.36 -10.24
N ASN A 393 -6.54 -1.71 -9.30
CA ASN A 393 -5.08 -1.57 -9.33
C ASN A 393 -4.34 -2.91 -9.24
N ALA A 394 -4.84 -3.86 -8.44
CA ALA A 394 -4.25 -5.20 -8.34
C ALA A 394 -4.29 -5.93 -9.70
N MET A 395 -5.43 -5.88 -10.40
CA MET A 395 -5.56 -6.54 -11.70
C MET A 395 -4.79 -5.83 -12.82
N LEU A 396 -4.83 -4.47 -12.85
CA LEU A 396 -4.06 -3.65 -13.79
C LEU A 396 -2.55 -3.90 -13.64
N SER A 397 -2.05 -3.92 -12.39
CA SER A 397 -0.66 -4.26 -12.11
C SER A 397 -0.32 -5.69 -12.55
N GLY A 398 -1.25 -6.62 -12.42
CA GLY A 398 -1.10 -7.99 -12.91
C GLY A 398 -0.90 -8.06 -14.42
N TYR A 399 -1.74 -7.38 -15.18
CA TYR A 399 -1.57 -7.29 -16.63
C TYR A 399 -0.28 -6.58 -17.02
N ALA A 400 0.09 -5.51 -16.30
CA ALA A 400 1.33 -4.79 -16.54
C ALA A 400 2.59 -5.65 -16.30
N HIS A 401 2.57 -6.53 -15.29
CA HIS A 401 3.66 -7.47 -15.02
C HIS A 401 3.83 -8.55 -16.10
N MET A 402 2.74 -8.90 -16.78
CA MET A 402 2.73 -9.92 -17.83
C MET A 402 2.80 -9.35 -19.24
N ASP A 403 3.09 -8.05 -19.36
CA ASP A 403 3.15 -7.31 -20.63
C ASP A 403 1.87 -7.40 -21.49
N ARG A 404 0.71 -7.60 -20.81
CA ARG A 404 -0.61 -7.70 -21.47
C ARG A 404 -1.22 -6.30 -21.60
N SER A 405 -0.74 -5.55 -22.58
CA SER A 405 -1.09 -4.14 -22.76
C SER A 405 -2.53 -3.89 -23.20
N GLU A 406 -3.06 -4.75 -24.06
CA GLU A 406 -4.42 -4.61 -24.58
C GLU A 406 -5.43 -4.82 -23.47
N GLU A 407 -5.24 -5.90 -22.69
CA GLU A 407 -6.12 -6.21 -21.58
C GLU A 407 -6.00 -5.15 -20.47
N ALA A 408 -4.80 -4.61 -20.22
CA ALA A 408 -4.61 -3.52 -19.26
C ALA A 408 -5.33 -2.25 -19.74
N SER A 409 -5.22 -1.89 -21.01
CA SER A 409 -5.89 -0.72 -21.59
C SER A 409 -7.41 -0.89 -21.62
N PHE A 410 -7.90 -2.06 -21.95
CA PHE A 410 -9.33 -2.40 -21.89
C PHE A 410 -9.86 -2.29 -20.46
N LEU A 411 -9.13 -2.87 -19.50
CA LEU A 411 -9.51 -2.84 -18.09
C LEU A 411 -9.51 -1.42 -17.53
N PHE A 412 -8.54 -0.59 -17.93
CA PHE A 412 -8.49 0.83 -17.53
C PHE A 412 -9.70 1.62 -18.06
N ARG A 413 -10.07 1.43 -19.35
CA ARG A 413 -11.27 2.08 -19.91
C ARG A 413 -12.55 1.61 -19.19
N LYS A 414 -12.64 0.32 -18.86
CA LYS A 414 -13.75 -0.24 -18.10
C LYS A 414 -13.84 0.37 -16.69
N MET A 415 -12.71 0.55 -16.00
CA MET A 415 -12.64 1.24 -14.70
C MET A 415 -13.22 2.65 -14.77
N LEU A 416 -12.87 3.42 -15.82
CA LEU A 416 -13.40 4.77 -16.05
C LEU A 416 -14.92 4.74 -16.33
N HIS A 417 -15.39 3.77 -17.10
CA HIS A 417 -16.80 3.61 -17.43
C HIS A 417 -17.65 3.25 -16.20
N GLU A 418 -17.10 2.47 -15.27
CA GLU A 418 -17.75 2.15 -13.98
C GLU A 418 -17.67 3.31 -12.97
N GLY A 419 -17.12 4.46 -13.36
CA GLY A 419 -17.07 5.68 -12.54
C GLY A 419 -16.00 5.64 -11.44
N VAL A 420 -15.06 4.68 -11.47
CA VAL A 420 -13.96 4.60 -10.52
C VAL A 420 -12.83 5.51 -10.98
N GLU A 421 -12.51 6.55 -10.20
CA GLU A 421 -11.43 7.47 -10.54
C GLU A 421 -10.05 6.85 -10.32
N PRO A 422 -9.19 6.80 -11.37
CA PRO A 422 -7.79 6.37 -11.24
C PRO A 422 -7.00 7.30 -10.32
N ASN A 423 -6.21 6.70 -9.44
CA ASN A 423 -5.24 7.43 -8.63
C ASN A 423 -3.82 7.34 -9.25
N PHE A 424 -2.84 7.94 -8.55
CA PHE A 424 -1.45 7.91 -9.00
C PHE A 424 -0.90 6.48 -9.17
N VAL A 425 -1.31 5.53 -8.31
CA VAL A 425 -0.88 4.12 -8.38
C VAL A 425 -1.41 3.46 -9.66
N THR A 426 -2.66 3.74 -10.03
CA THR A 426 -3.28 3.24 -11.27
C THR A 426 -2.45 3.65 -12.49
N ILE A 427 -2.16 4.95 -12.59
CA ILE A 427 -1.41 5.51 -13.73
C ILE A 427 0.04 5.00 -13.72
N ALA A 428 0.69 4.98 -12.56
CA ALA A 428 2.05 4.47 -12.42
C ALA A 428 2.19 2.98 -12.78
N SER A 429 1.11 2.20 -12.66
CA SER A 429 1.11 0.79 -13.06
C SER A 429 0.99 0.59 -14.58
N VAL A 430 0.19 1.42 -15.26
CA VAL A 430 -0.13 1.23 -16.68
C VAL A 430 0.84 1.99 -17.61
N LEU A 431 1.32 3.16 -17.20
CA LEU A 431 2.18 4.00 -18.03
C LEU A 431 3.52 3.33 -18.45
N PRO A 432 4.23 2.59 -17.57
CA PRO A 432 5.43 1.83 -17.97
C PRO A 432 5.15 0.73 -19.01
N LEU A 433 3.92 0.20 -19.02
CA LEU A 433 3.51 -0.77 -20.03
C LEU A 433 3.48 -0.12 -21.43
N CYS A 434 2.91 1.10 -21.53
CA CYS A 434 2.94 1.87 -22.77
C CYS A 434 4.38 2.13 -23.24
N ALA A 435 5.30 2.38 -22.30
CA ALA A 435 6.72 2.57 -22.61
C ALA A 435 7.37 1.30 -23.19
N ARG A 436 7.08 0.11 -22.62
CA ARG A 436 7.69 -1.14 -23.05
C ARG A 436 7.26 -1.58 -24.45
N ILE A 437 5.99 -1.38 -24.79
CA ILE A 437 5.44 -1.73 -26.11
C ILE A 437 5.50 -0.57 -27.10
N ALA A 438 6.09 0.56 -26.70
CA ALA A 438 6.16 1.81 -27.47
C ALA A 438 4.78 2.31 -27.98
N ASN A 439 3.71 2.06 -27.23
CA ASN A 439 2.36 2.54 -27.56
C ASN A 439 2.21 4.02 -27.22
N LEU A 440 2.62 4.86 -28.16
CA LEU A 440 2.63 6.32 -28.03
C LEU A 440 1.22 6.90 -27.90
N GLN A 441 0.22 6.32 -28.54
CA GLN A 441 -1.16 6.81 -28.53
C GLN A 441 -1.73 6.79 -27.11
N HIS A 442 -1.74 5.62 -26.48
CA HIS A 442 -2.20 5.49 -25.10
C HIS A 442 -1.35 6.28 -24.11
N GLY A 443 -0.02 6.35 -24.35
CA GLY A 443 0.86 7.20 -23.55
C GLY A 443 0.46 8.69 -23.58
N LYS A 444 0.05 9.21 -24.73
CA LYS A 444 -0.47 10.58 -24.88
C LYS A 444 -1.82 10.78 -24.18
N GLU A 445 -2.70 9.79 -24.21
CA GLU A 445 -3.97 9.80 -23.49
C GLU A 445 -3.73 9.92 -21.98
N PHE A 446 -2.81 9.12 -21.41
CA PHE A 446 -2.41 9.24 -20.01
C PHE A 446 -1.77 10.59 -19.69
N HIS A 447 -0.91 11.11 -20.57
CA HIS A 447 -0.34 12.46 -20.38
C HIS A 447 -1.44 13.50 -20.31
N CYS A 448 -2.39 13.50 -21.23
CA CYS A 448 -3.54 14.41 -21.23
C CYS A 448 -4.39 14.24 -19.95
N TYR A 449 -4.58 13.01 -19.47
CA TYR A 449 -5.30 12.73 -18.24
C TYR A 449 -4.61 13.30 -17.01
N ILE A 450 -3.28 13.18 -16.92
CA ILE A 450 -2.45 13.72 -15.84
C ILE A 450 -2.51 15.25 -15.84
N MET A 451 -2.34 15.88 -17.01
CA MET A 451 -2.33 17.33 -17.16
C MET A 451 -3.65 18.00 -16.74
N LYS A 452 -4.78 17.35 -16.97
CA LYS A 452 -6.11 17.88 -16.63
C LYS A 452 -6.42 17.86 -15.13
N ARG A 453 -5.61 17.20 -14.32
CA ARG A 453 -5.89 17.01 -12.88
C ARG A 453 -4.76 17.57 -12.03
N GLU A 454 -5.06 18.62 -11.27
CA GLU A 454 -4.08 19.29 -10.39
C GLU A 454 -3.49 18.37 -9.33
N GLN A 455 -4.26 17.39 -8.88
CA GLN A 455 -3.82 16.40 -7.89
C GLN A 455 -2.58 15.59 -8.29
N PHE A 456 -2.26 15.50 -9.59
CA PHE A 456 -1.11 14.73 -10.08
C PHE A 456 0.16 15.58 -10.28
N LYS A 457 0.08 16.90 -10.15
CA LYS A 457 1.22 17.80 -10.39
C LYS A 457 2.42 17.53 -9.49
N ASP A 458 2.16 17.15 -8.23
CA ASP A 458 3.20 16.96 -7.21
C ASP A 458 3.81 15.56 -7.19
N TYR A 459 3.27 14.63 -7.98
CA TYR A 459 3.77 13.24 -8.02
C TYR A 459 4.88 13.06 -9.06
N LEU A 460 6.13 13.33 -8.67
CA LEU A 460 7.31 13.22 -9.54
C LEU A 460 7.41 11.85 -10.23
N LEU A 461 6.99 10.77 -9.55
CA LEU A 461 6.96 9.42 -10.11
C LEU A 461 6.19 9.32 -11.43
N LEU A 462 5.04 10.00 -11.56
CA LEU A 462 4.25 9.99 -12.80
C LEU A 462 4.95 10.75 -13.92
N TRP A 463 5.60 11.85 -13.61
CA TRP A 463 6.35 12.64 -14.57
C TRP A 463 7.59 11.89 -15.06
N ASN A 464 8.29 11.18 -14.16
CA ASN A 464 9.40 10.29 -14.53
C ASN A 464 8.92 9.18 -15.48
N ALA A 465 7.77 8.57 -15.19
CA ALA A 465 7.19 7.54 -16.05
C ALA A 465 6.77 8.09 -17.43
N LEU A 466 6.31 9.36 -17.51
CA LEU A 466 6.03 10.04 -18.78
C LEU A 466 7.31 10.30 -19.58
N VAL A 467 8.37 10.78 -18.92
CA VAL A 467 9.68 10.98 -19.57
C VAL A 467 10.20 9.65 -20.13
N ASP A 468 10.14 8.56 -19.35
CA ASP A 468 10.55 7.22 -19.80
C ASP A 468 9.68 6.72 -20.96
N MET A 469 8.35 6.90 -20.89
CA MET A 469 7.42 6.51 -21.96
C MET A 469 7.74 7.20 -23.28
N TYR A 470 7.91 8.53 -23.28
CA TYR A 470 8.26 9.25 -24.48
C TYR A 470 9.66 8.90 -25.00
N SER A 471 10.62 8.73 -24.10
CA SER A 471 12.00 8.32 -24.43
C SER A 471 12.03 6.95 -25.14
N ARG A 472 11.38 5.95 -24.58
CA ARG A 472 11.31 4.59 -25.15
C ARG A 472 10.47 4.53 -26.44
N SER A 473 9.46 5.40 -26.57
CA SER A 473 8.68 5.52 -27.83
C SER A 473 9.41 6.31 -28.93
N GLY A 474 10.70 6.65 -28.74
CA GLY A 474 11.50 7.39 -29.72
C GLY A 474 11.17 8.87 -29.84
N LYS A 475 10.30 9.40 -28.97
CA LYS A 475 9.88 10.83 -28.95
C LYS A 475 10.67 11.64 -27.93
N VAL A 476 12.00 11.61 -28.08
CA VAL A 476 12.94 12.21 -27.10
C VAL A 476 12.73 13.73 -26.97
N LEU A 477 12.26 14.43 -28.01
CA LEU A 477 11.96 15.86 -27.95
C LEU A 477 10.74 16.15 -27.05
N GLU A 478 9.71 15.31 -27.11
CA GLU A 478 8.55 15.40 -26.22
C GLU A 478 8.94 15.05 -24.77
N ALA A 479 9.78 14.02 -24.60
CA ALA A 479 10.36 13.70 -23.30
C ALA A 479 11.12 14.90 -22.70
N LYS A 480 11.92 15.59 -23.52
CA LYS A 480 12.67 16.80 -23.12
C LYS A 480 11.74 17.93 -22.68
N LYS A 481 10.62 18.14 -23.39
CA LYS A 481 9.63 19.16 -22.98
C LYS A 481 9.04 18.87 -21.61
N VAL A 482 8.70 17.59 -21.35
CA VAL A 482 8.20 17.18 -20.03
C VAL A 482 9.30 17.37 -18.98
N PHE A 483 10.52 16.93 -19.26
CA PHE A 483 11.68 17.10 -18.37
C PHE A 483 11.93 18.57 -18.02
N ASP A 484 11.89 19.47 -19.01
CA ASP A 484 12.15 20.88 -18.80
C ASP A 484 11.02 21.60 -18.02
N SER A 485 9.80 21.07 -18.07
CA SER A 485 8.66 21.62 -17.31
C SER A 485 8.71 21.27 -15.81
N LEU A 486 9.55 20.32 -15.39
CA LEU A 486 9.65 19.90 -14.01
C LEU A 486 10.44 20.89 -13.16
N SER A 487 9.85 21.35 -12.07
CA SER A 487 10.51 22.22 -11.08
C SER A 487 11.53 21.48 -10.21
N LYS A 488 11.30 20.19 -9.98
CA LYS A 488 12.20 19.29 -9.25
C LYS A 488 12.52 18.10 -10.14
N ARG A 489 13.77 17.68 -10.15
CA ARG A 489 14.27 16.52 -10.89
C ARG A 489 15.10 15.66 -9.97
N ASP A 490 14.90 14.37 -10.02
CA ASP A 490 15.65 13.37 -9.26
C ASP A 490 16.54 12.52 -10.17
N GLU A 491 17.21 11.56 -9.59
CA GLU A 491 18.08 10.62 -10.32
C GLU A 491 17.32 9.85 -11.41
N VAL A 492 16.05 9.48 -11.15
CA VAL A 492 15.22 8.73 -12.10
C VAL A 492 14.87 9.60 -13.31
N THR A 493 14.57 10.89 -13.07
CA THR A 493 14.27 11.86 -14.15
C THR A 493 15.45 11.97 -15.11
N TYR A 494 16.68 12.17 -14.58
CA TYR A 494 17.89 12.27 -15.39
C TYR A 494 18.21 10.95 -16.10
N THR A 495 18.12 9.83 -15.39
CA THR A 495 18.39 8.49 -15.94
C THR A 495 17.48 8.18 -17.13
N SER A 496 16.18 8.49 -17.04
CA SER A 496 15.22 8.29 -18.13
C SER A 496 15.56 9.13 -19.36
N MET A 497 16.02 10.38 -19.18
CA MET A 497 16.46 11.23 -20.29
C MET A 497 17.79 10.76 -20.90
N ILE A 498 18.76 10.41 -20.07
CA ILE A 498 20.06 9.86 -20.50
C ILE A 498 19.85 8.62 -21.35
N MET A 499 18.98 7.70 -20.86
CA MET A 499 18.63 6.50 -21.61
C MET A 499 17.96 6.83 -22.95
N GLY A 500 17.01 7.80 -22.96
CA GLY A 500 16.31 8.21 -24.17
C GLY A 500 17.26 8.77 -25.27
N TYR A 501 18.16 9.66 -24.91
CA TYR A 501 19.18 10.17 -25.84
C TYR A 501 20.18 9.08 -26.24
N GLY A 502 20.54 8.19 -25.31
CA GLY A 502 21.40 7.04 -25.59
C GLY A 502 20.79 6.09 -26.63
N MET A 503 19.51 5.76 -26.49
CA MET A 503 18.77 4.91 -27.44
C MET A 503 18.65 5.55 -28.83
N LYS A 504 18.54 6.87 -28.88
CA LYS A 504 18.53 7.63 -30.16
C LYS A 504 19.90 7.71 -30.82
N GLY A 505 20.98 7.42 -30.11
CA GLY A 505 22.36 7.56 -30.59
C GLY A 505 22.99 8.94 -30.35
N ASP A 506 22.32 9.80 -29.61
CA ASP A 506 22.80 11.15 -29.26
C ASP A 506 23.63 11.12 -27.94
N GLY A 507 24.67 10.26 -27.90
CA GLY A 507 25.44 10.01 -26.65
C GLY A 507 26.15 11.22 -26.08
N LYS A 508 26.48 12.23 -26.88
CA LYS A 508 27.07 13.49 -26.39
C LYS A 508 26.09 14.21 -25.48
N ILE A 509 24.84 14.38 -25.92
CA ILE A 509 23.78 15.04 -25.12
C ILE A 509 23.48 14.20 -23.87
N ALA A 510 23.47 12.87 -23.98
CA ALA A 510 23.29 12.01 -22.82
C ALA A 510 24.38 12.21 -21.76
N LEU A 511 25.64 12.35 -22.16
CA LEU A 511 26.76 12.63 -21.25
C LEU A 511 26.72 14.05 -20.68
N GLU A 512 26.28 15.05 -21.45
CA GLU A 512 26.05 16.42 -20.95
C GLU A 512 24.99 16.44 -19.83
N LEU A 513 23.90 15.70 -20.00
CA LEU A 513 22.86 15.52 -18.95
C LEU A 513 23.39 14.79 -17.72
N PHE A 514 24.25 13.78 -17.92
CA PHE A 514 24.91 13.10 -16.82
C PHE A 514 25.82 14.06 -16.03
N GLU A 515 26.58 14.91 -16.73
CA GLU A 515 27.42 15.92 -16.07
C GLU A 515 26.58 17.01 -15.38
N GLU A 516 25.46 17.42 -15.97
CA GLU A 516 24.51 18.36 -15.34
C GLU A 516 23.96 17.77 -14.03
N MET A 517 23.52 16.51 -14.04
CA MET A 517 23.06 15.78 -12.86
C MET A 517 24.13 15.80 -11.74
N CYS A 518 25.37 15.48 -12.08
CA CYS A 518 26.47 15.47 -11.12
C CYS A 518 26.80 16.88 -10.57
N LYS A 519 26.70 17.94 -11.41
CA LYS A 519 26.90 19.34 -10.97
C LYS A 519 25.82 19.81 -10.00
N LEU A 520 24.62 19.26 -10.09
CA LEU A 520 23.50 19.49 -9.16
C LEU A 520 23.56 18.63 -7.90
N GLU A 521 24.69 17.96 -7.66
CA GLU A 521 24.92 17.08 -6.51
C GLU A 521 23.95 15.89 -6.42
N ILE A 522 23.25 15.57 -7.52
CA ILE A 522 22.42 14.36 -7.60
C ILE A 522 23.36 13.18 -7.87
N LYS A 523 23.45 12.26 -6.92
CA LYS A 523 24.36 11.13 -7.01
C LYS A 523 23.88 10.11 -8.03
N PRO A 524 24.72 9.71 -9.00
CA PRO A 524 24.33 8.64 -9.92
C PRO A 524 24.28 7.30 -9.17
N ASP A 525 23.31 6.49 -9.52
CA ASP A 525 23.14 5.12 -9.07
C ASP A 525 23.65 4.12 -10.13
N HIS A 526 23.50 2.82 -9.86
CA HIS A 526 23.89 1.77 -10.80
C HIS A 526 23.09 1.83 -12.11
N VAL A 527 21.81 2.22 -12.08
CA VAL A 527 20.95 2.32 -13.27
C VAL A 527 21.38 3.51 -14.14
N THR A 528 21.69 4.63 -13.52
CA THR A 528 22.23 5.81 -14.21
C THR A 528 23.53 5.48 -14.95
N MET A 529 24.42 4.69 -14.30
CA MET A 529 25.68 4.26 -14.93
C MET A 529 25.43 3.34 -16.11
N VAL A 530 24.48 2.40 -16.02
CA VAL A 530 24.05 1.56 -17.15
C VAL A 530 23.54 2.43 -18.30
N ALA A 531 22.67 3.42 -18.01
CA ALA A 531 22.13 4.32 -19.02
C ALA A 531 23.23 5.10 -19.76
N ALA A 532 24.18 5.67 -19.01
CA ALA A 532 25.28 6.45 -19.56
C ALA A 532 26.28 5.58 -20.35
N LEU A 533 26.59 4.38 -19.88
CA LEU A 533 27.44 3.42 -20.59
C LEU A 533 26.76 2.90 -21.88
N THR A 534 25.45 2.65 -21.84
CA THR A 534 24.65 2.29 -23.02
C THR A 534 24.67 3.42 -24.04
N ALA A 535 24.53 4.68 -23.61
CA ALA A 535 24.64 5.83 -24.48
C ALA A 535 26.02 5.94 -25.16
N CYS A 536 27.09 5.65 -24.43
CA CYS A 536 28.45 5.56 -25.00
C CYS A 536 28.56 4.45 -26.02
N SER A 537 27.96 3.26 -25.75
CA SER A 537 28.00 2.13 -26.68
C SER A 537 27.27 2.41 -27.99
N HIS A 538 26.04 2.93 -27.92
CA HIS A 538 25.27 3.22 -29.12
C HIS A 538 25.84 4.34 -29.97
N SER A 539 26.62 5.25 -29.37
CA SER A 539 27.23 6.39 -30.05
C SER A 539 28.71 6.17 -30.38
N GLY A 540 29.28 5.00 -30.10
CA GLY A 540 30.67 4.68 -30.38
C GLY A 540 31.70 5.48 -29.56
N LEU A 541 31.30 6.04 -28.41
CA LEU A 541 32.14 6.87 -27.55
C LEU A 541 33.03 6.03 -26.62
N VAL A 542 33.99 5.28 -27.21
CA VAL A 542 34.78 4.28 -26.50
C VAL A 542 35.61 4.88 -25.36
N VAL A 543 36.31 5.99 -25.62
CA VAL A 543 37.18 6.61 -24.61
C VAL A 543 36.35 7.11 -23.41
N GLN A 544 35.25 7.76 -23.69
CA GLN A 544 34.33 8.29 -22.67
C GLN A 544 33.73 7.14 -21.85
N GLY A 545 33.30 6.05 -22.49
CA GLY A 545 32.76 4.87 -21.80
C GLY A 545 33.79 4.21 -20.87
N GLN A 546 35.03 4.06 -21.32
CA GLN A 546 36.10 3.53 -20.47
C GLN A 546 36.40 4.44 -19.27
N LEU A 547 36.43 5.76 -19.49
CA LEU A 547 36.63 6.73 -18.42
C LEU A 547 35.47 6.72 -17.42
N LEU A 548 34.25 6.63 -17.93
CA LEU A 548 33.04 6.58 -17.11
C LEU A 548 33.00 5.32 -16.24
N PHE A 549 33.33 4.15 -16.81
CA PHE A 549 33.41 2.90 -16.07
C PHE A 549 34.46 2.97 -14.95
N LYS A 550 35.59 3.61 -15.20
CA LYS A 550 36.63 3.85 -14.16
C LYS A 550 36.10 4.81 -13.08
N LYS A 551 35.52 5.95 -13.48
CA LYS A 551 34.93 6.93 -12.53
C LYS A 551 33.84 6.32 -11.66
N MET A 552 33.07 5.38 -12.19
CA MET A 552 32.04 4.66 -11.44
C MET A 552 32.61 4.00 -10.19
N ILE A 553 33.80 3.38 -10.31
CA ILE A 553 34.46 2.70 -9.20
C ILE A 553 35.21 3.72 -8.31
N ASP A 554 36.09 4.54 -8.94
CA ASP A 554 37.04 5.37 -8.22
C ASP A 554 36.41 6.61 -7.57
N VAL A 555 35.39 7.19 -8.18
CA VAL A 555 34.76 8.47 -7.76
C VAL A 555 33.43 8.24 -7.07
N TYR A 556 32.58 7.39 -7.66
CA TYR A 556 31.23 7.19 -7.15
C TYR A 556 31.10 6.00 -6.18
N GLY A 557 32.14 5.16 -6.07
CA GLY A 557 32.15 4.00 -5.17
C GLY A 557 31.14 2.92 -5.56
N ILE A 558 30.65 2.91 -6.81
CA ILE A 558 29.67 1.95 -7.29
C ILE A 558 30.39 0.67 -7.72
N ILE A 559 30.06 -0.44 -7.09
CA ILE A 559 30.61 -1.76 -7.45
C ILE A 559 29.99 -2.20 -8.78
N PRO A 560 30.81 -2.53 -9.81
CA PRO A 560 30.30 -2.97 -11.10
C PRO A 560 29.46 -4.25 -10.97
N CYS A 561 28.23 -4.23 -11.46
CA CYS A 561 27.38 -5.40 -11.62
C CYS A 561 27.44 -5.92 -13.06
N ILE A 562 26.79 -7.04 -13.33
CA ILE A 562 26.85 -7.75 -14.61
C ILE A 562 26.37 -6.89 -15.78
N GLU A 563 25.40 -5.99 -15.53
CA GLU A 563 24.84 -5.07 -16.52
C GLU A 563 25.90 -4.07 -17.00
N HIS A 564 26.74 -3.56 -16.11
CA HIS A 564 27.81 -2.63 -16.46
C HIS A 564 28.86 -3.32 -17.35
N TYR A 565 29.24 -4.55 -17.00
CA TYR A 565 30.14 -5.34 -17.84
C TYR A 565 29.50 -5.65 -19.22
N SER A 566 28.19 -5.90 -19.27
CA SER A 566 27.45 -6.09 -20.53
C SER A 566 27.54 -4.87 -21.43
N CYS A 567 27.36 -3.66 -20.86
CA CYS A 567 27.51 -2.41 -21.61
C CYS A 567 28.93 -2.23 -22.16
N MET A 568 29.97 -2.62 -21.38
CA MET A 568 31.36 -2.55 -21.83
C MET A 568 31.67 -3.53 -22.95
N VAL A 569 31.10 -4.75 -22.89
CA VAL A 569 31.21 -5.74 -23.96
C VAL A 569 30.55 -5.24 -25.25
N ASP A 570 29.36 -4.64 -25.15
CA ASP A 570 28.66 -4.04 -26.28
C ASP A 570 29.45 -2.85 -26.87
N LEU A 571 29.97 -1.97 -26.03
CA LEU A 571 30.80 -0.83 -26.43
C LEU A 571 32.04 -1.28 -27.24
N PHE A 572 32.79 -2.23 -26.73
CA PHE A 572 33.98 -2.74 -27.40
C PHE A 572 33.60 -3.57 -28.64
N GLY A 573 32.53 -4.35 -28.57
CA GLY A 573 32.02 -5.14 -29.68
C GLY A 573 31.64 -4.27 -30.88
N ARG A 574 30.83 -3.24 -30.67
CA ARG A 574 30.42 -2.29 -31.72
C ARG A 574 31.60 -1.54 -32.30
N ALA A 575 32.60 -1.22 -31.50
CA ALA A 575 33.81 -0.53 -31.94
C ALA A 575 34.86 -1.45 -32.63
N GLY A 576 34.56 -2.75 -32.77
CA GLY A 576 35.50 -3.72 -33.37
C GLY A 576 36.68 -4.12 -32.47
N LEU A 577 36.71 -3.69 -31.22
CA LEU A 577 37.75 -3.99 -30.24
C LEU A 577 37.49 -5.35 -29.58
N LEU A 578 37.33 -6.40 -30.39
CA LEU A 578 36.86 -7.72 -29.96
C LEU A 578 37.74 -8.36 -28.88
N ASN A 579 39.08 -8.13 -28.92
CA ASN A 579 39.98 -8.64 -27.88
C ASN A 579 39.71 -8.01 -26.51
N LYS A 580 39.41 -6.69 -26.46
CA LYS A 580 39.02 -6.03 -25.21
C LYS A 580 37.66 -6.53 -24.71
N ALA A 581 36.69 -6.76 -25.60
CA ALA A 581 35.41 -7.37 -25.22
C ALA A 581 35.64 -8.76 -24.59
N LYS A 582 36.51 -9.58 -25.16
CA LYS A 582 36.89 -10.89 -24.62
C LYS A 582 37.58 -10.75 -23.24
N GLU A 583 38.51 -9.81 -23.08
CA GLU A 583 39.17 -9.55 -21.79
C GLU A 583 38.18 -9.17 -20.70
N VAL A 584 37.18 -8.33 -21.01
CA VAL A 584 36.12 -7.96 -20.07
C VAL A 584 35.31 -9.19 -19.65
N ILE A 585 34.88 -10.04 -20.60
CA ILE A 585 34.10 -11.24 -20.29
C ILE A 585 34.91 -12.23 -19.45
N THR A 586 36.20 -12.40 -19.72
CA THR A 586 37.04 -13.38 -19.00
C THR A 586 37.54 -12.85 -17.66
N GLY A 587 37.62 -11.52 -17.50
CA GLY A 587 38.17 -10.88 -16.29
C GLY A 587 37.09 -10.44 -15.27
N MET A 588 35.78 -10.48 -15.62
CA MET A 588 34.76 -10.10 -14.68
C MET A 588 34.52 -11.16 -13.59
N PRO A 589 34.10 -10.76 -12.37
CA PRO A 589 33.88 -11.68 -11.24
C PRO A 589 32.58 -12.49 -11.33
N TYR A 590 31.81 -12.33 -12.40
CA TYR A 590 30.51 -12.97 -12.60
C TYR A 590 30.56 -13.99 -13.72
N MET A 591 29.65 -14.97 -13.67
CA MET A 591 29.42 -15.88 -14.82
C MET A 591 28.77 -15.11 -15.96
N PRO A 592 29.32 -15.17 -17.19
CA PRO A 592 28.76 -14.47 -18.34
C PRO A 592 27.33 -14.94 -18.67
N THR A 593 26.44 -14.01 -19.03
CA THR A 593 25.10 -14.34 -19.47
C THR A 593 25.03 -14.74 -20.95
N SER A 594 23.97 -15.45 -21.34
CA SER A 594 23.70 -15.77 -22.76
C SER A 594 23.63 -14.52 -23.63
N ALA A 595 23.12 -13.41 -23.11
CA ALA A 595 23.05 -12.12 -23.79
C ALA A 595 24.43 -11.54 -24.09
N MET A 596 25.40 -11.64 -23.15
CA MET A 596 26.78 -11.16 -23.35
C MET A 596 27.49 -11.94 -24.47
N TRP A 597 27.34 -13.26 -24.47
CA TRP A 597 27.89 -14.11 -25.55
C TRP A 597 27.25 -13.75 -26.89
N ALA A 598 25.92 -13.56 -26.92
CA ALA A 598 25.20 -13.14 -28.11
C ALA A 598 25.69 -11.78 -28.65
N THR A 599 25.93 -10.80 -27.76
CA THR A 599 26.51 -9.50 -28.13
C THR A 599 27.87 -9.67 -28.78
N LEU A 600 28.77 -10.49 -28.20
CA LEU A 600 30.07 -10.76 -28.78
C LEU A 600 29.97 -11.48 -30.14
N ILE A 601 29.07 -12.47 -30.30
CA ILE A 601 28.82 -13.16 -31.57
C ILE A 601 28.31 -12.18 -32.64
N GLY A 602 27.37 -11.29 -32.27
CA GLY A 602 26.87 -10.24 -33.13
C GLY A 602 27.97 -9.30 -33.63
N ALA A 603 28.85 -8.88 -32.71
CA ALA A 603 30.01 -8.05 -33.03
C ALA A 603 31.00 -8.81 -33.94
N CYS A 604 31.30 -10.07 -33.65
CA CYS A 604 32.15 -10.92 -34.50
C CYS A 604 31.61 -11.06 -35.91
N ARG A 605 30.28 -11.21 -36.10
CA ARG A 605 29.64 -11.25 -37.41
C ARG A 605 29.84 -9.92 -38.16
N ILE A 606 29.62 -8.79 -37.53
CA ILE A 606 29.78 -7.45 -38.14
C ILE A 606 31.21 -7.19 -38.58
N HIS A 607 32.18 -7.57 -37.74
CA HIS A 607 33.62 -7.33 -38.00
C HIS A 607 34.34 -8.51 -38.65
N GLY A 608 33.63 -9.56 -39.11
CA GLY A 608 34.18 -10.66 -39.87
C GLY A 608 35.14 -11.60 -39.11
N ASN A 609 35.10 -11.58 -37.75
CA ASN A 609 36.00 -12.41 -36.93
C ASN A 609 35.34 -13.75 -36.58
N THR A 610 35.37 -14.70 -37.49
CA THR A 610 34.73 -16.02 -37.35
C THR A 610 35.37 -16.85 -36.22
N VAL A 611 36.68 -16.77 -36.00
CA VAL A 611 37.38 -17.57 -34.99
C VAL A 611 36.90 -17.22 -33.57
N MET A 612 36.83 -15.93 -33.28
CA MET A 612 36.31 -15.49 -31.98
C MET A 612 34.81 -15.73 -31.84
N GLY A 613 34.05 -15.58 -32.94
CA GLY A 613 32.62 -15.91 -33.02
C GLY A 613 32.35 -17.39 -32.71
N GLU A 614 33.14 -18.32 -33.25
CA GLU A 614 33.06 -19.75 -32.94
C GLU A 614 33.33 -20.06 -31.47
N TRP A 615 34.36 -19.43 -30.88
CA TRP A 615 34.64 -19.59 -29.46
C TRP A 615 33.46 -19.12 -28.60
N ALA A 616 32.88 -17.95 -28.90
CA ALA A 616 31.74 -17.42 -28.18
C ALA A 616 30.48 -18.28 -28.40
N ALA A 617 30.26 -18.78 -29.62
CA ALA A 617 29.14 -19.67 -29.94
C ALA A 617 29.22 -21.00 -29.18
N GLY A 618 30.42 -21.59 -29.04
CA GLY A 618 30.63 -22.78 -28.20
C GLY A 618 30.20 -22.54 -26.76
N LYS A 619 30.61 -21.41 -26.18
CA LYS A 619 30.23 -21.04 -24.81
C LYS A 619 28.72 -20.82 -24.66
N LEU A 620 28.08 -20.18 -25.63
CA LEU A 620 26.62 -19.97 -25.63
C LEU A 620 25.84 -21.29 -25.74
N LEU A 621 26.29 -22.22 -26.60
CA LEU A 621 25.67 -23.53 -26.77
C LEU A 621 25.82 -24.44 -25.54
N GLU A 622 26.97 -24.34 -24.80
CA GLU A 622 27.16 -25.02 -23.52
C GLU A 622 26.07 -24.63 -22.50
N MET A 623 25.54 -23.39 -22.54
CA MET A 623 24.49 -22.88 -21.66
C MET A 623 23.09 -23.39 -22.00
N LYS A 624 22.87 -24.00 -23.18
CA LYS A 624 21.58 -24.50 -23.68
C LYS A 624 20.44 -23.48 -23.52
N PRO A 625 20.55 -22.28 -24.11
CA PRO A 625 19.53 -21.26 -23.92
C PRO A 625 18.17 -21.68 -24.51
N ASP A 626 17.06 -21.37 -23.84
CA ASP A 626 15.71 -21.71 -24.30
C ASP A 626 15.23 -20.82 -25.46
N HIS A 627 15.82 -19.62 -25.63
CA HIS A 627 15.39 -18.65 -26.62
C HIS A 627 15.97 -18.94 -28.00
N SER A 628 15.10 -19.17 -29.01
CA SER A 628 15.48 -19.49 -30.38
C SER A 628 16.38 -18.47 -31.07
N GLY A 629 16.27 -17.19 -30.71
CA GLY A 629 17.06 -16.10 -31.30
C GLY A 629 18.58 -16.28 -31.19
N TYR A 630 19.05 -16.95 -30.13
CA TYR A 630 20.48 -17.20 -29.94
C TYR A 630 21.04 -18.20 -30.97
N TYR A 631 20.27 -19.25 -31.26
CA TYR A 631 20.65 -20.23 -32.29
C TYR A 631 20.61 -19.63 -33.68
N VAL A 632 19.62 -18.80 -33.96
CA VAL A 632 19.52 -18.05 -35.24
C VAL A 632 20.71 -17.08 -35.39
N LEU A 633 21.12 -16.40 -34.34
CA LEU A 633 22.28 -15.50 -34.35
C LEU A 633 23.56 -16.25 -34.70
N ILE A 634 23.79 -17.42 -34.08
CA ILE A 634 24.94 -18.29 -34.41
C ILE A 634 24.88 -18.78 -35.86
N ALA A 635 23.70 -19.25 -36.29
CA ALA A 635 23.49 -19.69 -37.65
C ALA A 635 23.79 -18.57 -38.67
N ASN A 636 23.32 -17.33 -38.43
CA ASN A 636 23.58 -16.16 -39.26
C ASN A 636 25.07 -15.76 -39.28
N MET A 637 25.80 -15.95 -38.16
CA MET A 637 27.25 -15.73 -38.11
C MET A 637 27.97 -16.73 -39.06
N TYR A 638 27.59 -18.02 -38.99
CA TYR A 638 28.20 -19.04 -39.88
C TYR A 638 27.81 -18.83 -41.34
N ALA A 639 26.57 -18.39 -41.65
CA ALA A 639 26.14 -18.04 -42.99
C ALA A 639 26.98 -16.89 -43.55
N ALA A 640 27.19 -15.81 -42.80
CA ALA A 640 28.01 -14.68 -43.19
C ALA A 640 29.47 -15.05 -43.46
N ALA A 641 29.96 -16.10 -42.80
CA ALA A 641 31.30 -16.66 -42.99
C ALA A 641 31.37 -17.75 -44.08
N GLY A 642 30.26 -18.09 -44.75
CA GLY A 642 30.22 -19.16 -45.74
C GLY A 642 30.36 -20.57 -45.16
N CYS A 643 30.22 -20.76 -43.87
CA CYS A 643 30.41 -22.04 -43.16
C CYS A 643 29.10 -22.85 -43.10
N TRP A 644 28.59 -23.29 -44.23
CA TRP A 644 27.28 -23.91 -44.37
C TRP A 644 27.07 -25.21 -43.56
N SER A 645 28.12 -26.07 -43.46
CA SER A 645 28.05 -27.29 -42.65
C SER A 645 27.78 -26.97 -41.14
N LYS A 646 28.50 -26.00 -40.60
CA LYS A 646 28.31 -25.60 -39.19
C LYS A 646 26.96 -24.96 -38.94
N LEU A 647 26.43 -24.22 -39.94
CA LEU A 647 25.06 -23.70 -39.91
C LEU A 647 24.04 -24.84 -39.80
N ALA A 648 24.18 -25.89 -40.62
CA ALA A 648 23.30 -27.06 -40.59
C ALA A 648 23.38 -27.80 -39.24
N ASP A 649 24.57 -27.90 -38.65
CA ASP A 649 24.77 -28.50 -37.34
C ASP A 649 24.03 -27.72 -36.24
N VAL A 650 24.11 -26.39 -36.24
CA VAL A 650 23.40 -25.54 -35.28
C VAL A 650 21.87 -25.68 -35.41
N ARG A 651 21.34 -25.70 -36.64
CA ARG A 651 19.91 -25.92 -36.88
C ARG A 651 19.43 -27.30 -36.43
N THR A 652 20.24 -28.32 -36.64
CA THR A 652 19.97 -29.68 -36.17
C THR A 652 20.00 -29.75 -34.64
N TYR A 653 20.97 -29.10 -34.02
CA TYR A 653 21.05 -29.01 -32.55
C TYR A 653 19.83 -28.30 -31.93
N MET A 654 19.40 -27.19 -32.55
CA MET A 654 18.20 -26.45 -32.17
C MET A 654 16.94 -27.35 -32.25
N ARG A 655 16.76 -28.10 -33.32
CA ARG A 655 15.65 -29.05 -33.48
C ARG A 655 15.68 -30.16 -32.43
N ASN A 656 16.85 -30.71 -32.14
CA ASN A 656 17.01 -31.78 -31.15
C ASN A 656 16.67 -31.32 -29.72
N LEU A 657 16.83 -30.02 -29.42
CA LEU A 657 16.42 -29.42 -28.17
C LEU A 657 14.91 -29.04 -28.14
N GLY A 658 14.18 -29.24 -29.22
CA GLY A 658 12.77 -28.86 -29.33
C GLY A 658 12.52 -27.34 -29.38
N VAL A 659 13.58 -26.54 -29.59
CA VAL A 659 13.48 -25.08 -29.67
C VAL A 659 13.02 -24.69 -31.09
N ARG A 660 11.86 -24.05 -31.17
CA ARG A 660 11.30 -23.61 -32.47
C ARG A 660 11.51 -22.10 -32.68
N LYS A 661 11.77 -21.70 -33.93
CA LYS A 661 11.83 -20.30 -34.33
C LYS A 661 10.44 -19.69 -34.25
N VAL A 662 10.29 -18.56 -33.57
CA VAL A 662 9.06 -17.78 -33.60
C VAL A 662 9.05 -16.95 -34.89
N PRO A 663 7.97 -16.97 -35.70
CA PRO A 663 7.87 -16.16 -36.91
C PRO A 663 8.03 -14.66 -36.58
N GLY A 664 8.65 -13.92 -37.51
CA GLY A 664 8.71 -12.46 -37.39
C GLY A 664 7.30 -11.87 -37.41
N CYS A 665 7.01 -11.00 -36.48
CA CYS A 665 5.72 -10.35 -36.33
C CYS A 665 5.90 -8.84 -36.35
N ALA A 666 5.06 -8.14 -37.15
CA ALA A 666 4.91 -6.69 -37.08
C ALA A 666 3.51 -6.35 -36.58
N TRP A 667 3.38 -5.26 -35.87
CA TRP A 667 2.11 -4.79 -35.32
C TRP A 667 1.78 -3.43 -35.91
N VAL A 668 0.56 -3.28 -36.41
CA VAL A 668 0.08 -2.00 -36.96
C VAL A 668 -1.13 -1.57 -36.13
N ASP A 669 -1.07 -0.32 -35.63
CA ASP A 669 -2.19 0.32 -34.93
C ASP A 669 -3.16 0.90 -35.97
N VAL A 670 -4.34 0.33 -36.08
CA VAL A 670 -5.40 0.74 -37.02
C VAL A 670 -6.52 1.45 -36.23
N GLY A 671 -6.14 2.37 -35.35
CA GLY A 671 -7.05 3.29 -34.67
C GLY A 671 -7.70 2.77 -33.39
N ASN A 672 -8.03 1.51 -33.23
CA ASN A 672 -8.57 0.89 -32.01
C ASN A 672 -8.13 -0.56 -31.78
N GLU A 673 -7.47 -1.17 -32.77
CA GLU A 673 -7.02 -2.56 -32.69
C GLU A 673 -5.59 -2.67 -33.22
N PHE A 674 -4.77 -3.47 -32.52
CA PHE A 674 -3.45 -3.87 -32.99
C PHE A 674 -3.61 -5.10 -33.88
N SER A 675 -3.40 -4.95 -35.20
CA SER A 675 -3.39 -6.09 -36.10
C SER A 675 -1.97 -6.64 -36.19
N PRO A 676 -1.74 -7.92 -35.80
CA PRO A 676 -0.46 -8.58 -36.01
C PRO A 676 -0.32 -8.99 -37.51
N PHE A 677 0.85 -8.76 -38.04
CA PHE A 677 1.24 -9.23 -39.37
C PHE A 677 2.41 -10.21 -39.22
N LEU A 678 2.19 -11.45 -39.61
CA LEU A 678 3.23 -12.47 -39.67
C LEU A 678 3.76 -12.55 -41.11
N VAL A 679 5.02 -12.92 -41.27
CA VAL A 679 5.60 -13.13 -42.60
C VAL A 679 4.88 -14.29 -43.29
N GLY A 680 4.33 -14.05 -44.48
CA GLY A 680 3.60 -15.05 -45.29
C GLY A 680 2.18 -15.37 -44.80
N ASP A 681 1.65 -14.62 -43.80
CA ASP A 681 0.30 -14.85 -43.31
C ASP A 681 -0.76 -14.32 -44.30
N THR A 682 -1.52 -15.24 -44.87
CA THR A 682 -2.63 -14.94 -45.77
C THR A 682 -3.98 -14.90 -45.06
N SER A 683 -4.01 -15.13 -43.76
CA SER A 683 -5.26 -15.15 -42.96
C SER A 683 -5.79 -13.74 -42.64
N ASN A 684 -4.96 -12.70 -42.80
CA ASN A 684 -5.39 -11.32 -42.59
C ASN A 684 -6.44 -10.93 -43.65
N PRO A 685 -7.59 -10.34 -43.30
CA PRO A 685 -8.65 -9.93 -44.21
C PRO A 685 -8.19 -9.03 -45.36
N HIS A 686 -7.14 -8.24 -45.15
CA HIS A 686 -6.57 -7.30 -46.13
C HIS A 686 -5.34 -7.84 -46.85
N ALA A 687 -4.98 -9.13 -46.69
CA ALA A 687 -3.80 -9.72 -47.29
C ALA A 687 -3.78 -9.56 -48.82
N CYS A 688 -4.95 -9.74 -49.47
CA CYS A 688 -5.10 -9.59 -50.92
C CYS A 688 -4.82 -8.16 -51.45
N GLU A 689 -4.92 -7.15 -50.62
CA GLU A 689 -4.63 -5.75 -50.97
C GLU A 689 -3.19 -5.38 -50.61
N ILE A 690 -2.71 -5.88 -49.45
CA ILE A 690 -1.40 -5.55 -48.87
C ILE A 690 -0.26 -6.16 -49.70
N TYR A 691 -0.33 -7.46 -50.04
CA TYR A 691 0.77 -8.12 -50.74
C TYR A 691 1.05 -7.56 -52.14
N PRO A 692 0.05 -7.33 -53.03
CA PRO A 692 0.31 -6.67 -54.29
C PRO A 692 0.87 -5.25 -54.17
N LEU A 693 0.44 -4.49 -53.12
CA LEU A 693 1.00 -3.17 -52.86
C LEU A 693 2.46 -3.25 -52.43
N MET A 694 2.81 -4.22 -51.59
CA MET A 694 4.19 -4.45 -51.13
C MET A 694 5.09 -4.86 -52.28
N ASP A 695 4.60 -5.71 -53.20
CA ASP A 695 5.33 -6.14 -54.40
C ASP A 695 5.58 -4.93 -55.30
N GLY A 696 4.56 -4.10 -55.57
CA GLY A 696 4.70 -2.87 -56.36
C GLY A 696 5.69 -1.87 -55.73
N LEU A 697 5.68 -1.70 -54.39
CA LEU A 697 6.65 -0.88 -53.66
C LEU A 697 8.07 -1.44 -53.79
N ASN A 698 8.22 -2.76 -53.74
CA ASN A 698 9.53 -3.41 -53.89
C ASN A 698 10.12 -3.21 -55.32
N GLU A 699 9.28 -3.25 -56.35
CA GLU A 699 9.69 -2.94 -57.73
C GLU A 699 10.12 -1.47 -57.85
N LEU A 700 9.32 -0.53 -57.34
CA LEU A 700 9.67 0.90 -57.33
C LEU A 700 10.97 1.21 -56.58
N MET A 701 11.22 0.50 -55.49
CA MET A 701 12.47 0.61 -54.71
C MET A 701 13.67 0.12 -55.53
N LYS A 702 13.53 -1.00 -56.26
CA LYS A 702 14.57 -1.53 -57.18
C LYS A 702 14.87 -0.54 -58.31
N ASP A 703 13.84 0.03 -58.91
CA ASP A 703 13.97 1.07 -59.96
C ASP A 703 14.65 2.35 -59.42
N ALA A 704 14.44 2.68 -58.16
CA ALA A 704 15.12 3.77 -57.48
C ALA A 704 16.56 3.44 -57.06
N GLY A 705 17.08 2.28 -57.39
CA GLY A 705 18.45 1.86 -57.10
C GLY A 705 18.65 1.06 -55.81
N TYR A 706 17.57 0.61 -55.16
CA TYR A 706 17.67 -0.27 -54.00
C TYR A 706 18.13 -1.66 -54.48
N VAL A 707 19.28 -2.09 -54.00
CA VAL A 707 19.78 -3.44 -54.19
C VAL A 707 19.57 -4.20 -52.88
N PRO A 708 18.71 -5.24 -52.86
CA PRO A 708 18.58 -6.09 -51.67
C PRO A 708 19.94 -6.67 -51.31
N SER A 709 20.36 -6.58 -50.04
CA SER A 709 21.59 -7.24 -49.61
C SER A 709 21.41 -8.77 -49.76
N GLU A 710 22.21 -9.41 -50.57
CA GLU A 710 22.20 -10.86 -50.80
C GLU A 710 22.51 -11.71 -49.54
N GLY A 711 22.61 -11.08 -48.36
CA GLY A 711 22.93 -11.74 -47.10
C GLY A 711 21.77 -12.38 -46.35
N SER A 712 20.53 -12.30 -46.82
CA SER A 712 19.39 -13.01 -46.24
C SER A 712 18.98 -14.16 -47.14
N VAL A 713 19.66 -15.30 -47.03
CA VAL A 713 19.22 -16.54 -47.66
C VAL A 713 17.96 -17.02 -46.97
N SER A 714 16.82 -16.59 -47.47
CA SER A 714 15.59 -17.32 -47.31
C SER A 714 15.63 -18.48 -48.28
N SER A 715 16.05 -19.68 -47.86
CA SER A 715 15.92 -20.88 -48.67
C SER A 715 14.42 -21.17 -48.86
N GLU A 716 14.04 -21.61 -50.07
CA GLU A 716 12.65 -22.03 -50.34
C GLU A 716 12.14 -23.11 -49.36
N GLU A 717 13.04 -23.85 -48.71
CA GLU A 717 12.72 -24.82 -47.66
C GLU A 717 12.14 -24.15 -46.35
N ASP A 718 12.44 -22.89 -46.05
CA ASP A 718 11.83 -22.17 -44.94
C ASP A 718 10.35 -21.78 -45.21
N PHE A 719 9.93 -21.76 -46.50
CA PHE A 719 8.54 -21.50 -46.89
C PHE A 719 7.65 -22.75 -46.82
N GLU A 720 8.18 -23.95 -47.05
CA GLU A 720 7.40 -25.18 -46.93
C GLU A 720 7.14 -25.56 -45.46
N GLU A 721 8.08 -25.33 -44.54
CA GLU A 721 7.86 -25.57 -43.10
C GLU A 721 6.86 -24.59 -42.46
N MET A 722 6.69 -23.36 -42.98
CA MET A 722 5.69 -22.40 -42.49
C MET A 722 4.24 -22.77 -42.88
N ASN A 723 4.04 -23.41 -44.04
CA ASN A 723 2.70 -23.85 -44.50
C ASN A 723 2.14 -25.04 -43.68
N ILE A 724 3.00 -25.80 -43.02
CA ILE A 724 2.55 -26.94 -42.16
C ILE A 724 2.03 -26.44 -40.80
N VAL A 725 2.44 -25.27 -40.34
CA VAL A 725 2.04 -24.72 -39.01
C VAL A 725 0.74 -23.90 -39.09
N GLY A 726 0.37 -23.39 -40.27
CA GLY A 726 -0.90 -22.64 -40.46
C GLY A 726 -2.17 -23.49 -40.37
N ASN A 727 -2.06 -24.83 -40.38
CA ASN A 727 -3.21 -25.75 -40.28
C ASN A 727 -3.44 -26.36 -38.90
N LEU A 728 -2.82 -25.84 -37.83
CA LEU A 728 -2.92 -26.36 -36.45
C LEU A 728 -3.25 -25.31 -35.39
N TYR A 729 -3.99 -24.27 -35.76
CA TYR A 729 -4.68 -23.42 -34.75
C TYR A 729 -6.08 -23.05 -35.23
#